data_737fb42e378bd3e6b752153f411048fe
#
_entry.id   737fb42e378bd3e6b752153f411048fe
#
_cell.length_a   1.000
_cell.length_b   1.000
_cell.length_c   1.000
_cell.angle_alpha   90.00
_cell.angle_beta   90.00
_cell.angle_gamma   90.00
#
_symmetry.space_group_name_H-M   'P 1'
#
loop_
_entity.id
_entity.type
_entity.pdbx_description
1 polymer ?
#
loop_
_entity_poly.entity_id
_entity_poly.type
_entity_poly.pdbx_seq_one_letter_code
_entity_poly.pdbx_strand_id
1 'polypeptide(L)'
;MNSCTTKTSDGAASISLPVLSASAPRRTGFGSRRGWTRAAVLAGVWLFMIAHLVQWLALGTTLAPIEPSESMQTVKDGIVTVGGIFFAVALLSTALLGRWFCGWGCHWVAIQDATAWALARAGIRPKPFRSRLLMWMPLALALYMFVWPLFYRFALAPWVQPDLRWPGFTAQFTTDAFWATFPGVLMGVPFLLVSGVLVVWLLGTKGYCTYGCPYGGFFAPLDELAPMRIVVDHDRCHQCGHCTAVCTSNVRVHEEIRDFGMVVDVGCMKCMDCVSVCPNEALSFGLGKPAMRIDRSGSRAAASAERRWDLTWAEEIVLAAVGVATLLAVRGSLLAVPLLFASGIAACTVFIAWKAWRILRDRSVAFHGMRLRYQGRIGASGAAWLACAGAVLAGVAYVGALNGIVFLAERADARVTLPAEVIFNEDAQAASPAMEQDARRALSLYTMVSAPPEGWNAIPFGRQSIDLHRAYLSAVVRDMEGAERIMRRSWERDGHDEAIAAMIGRIARSLPSRRADAIAWYDEALGAHPEWQRLREEQVTWLDQQDEYARVIQSARQGLAARPDDLLAMRRLSLALVERGTMPLEIEEGVELIRRTILMAPNNGFAHAALARGLVRQERWDEAEAEFRRALELEPSSEVIRSMAEEAAAQRAAAGR
;
A
#
# COMPACT_ATOMS: atom_id res chain seq x y z
N MET A 1 38.23 -46.73 -1.41
CA MET A 1 37.52 -47.21 -0.21
C MET A 1 38.41 -46.93 1.02
N ASN A 2 38.31 -45.77 1.61
CA ASN A 2 38.95 -45.46 2.89
C ASN A 2 37.89 -44.90 3.83
N SER A 3 37.49 -45.74 4.81
CA SER A 3 36.59 -45.36 5.89
C SER A 3 37.38 -44.60 6.95
N CYS A 4 37.07 -43.36 7.17
CA CYS A 4 37.53 -42.59 8.33
C CYS A 4 36.65 -42.95 9.52
N THR A 5 37.09 -43.85 10.37
CA THR A 5 36.47 -44.14 11.67
C THR A 5 37.14 -43.28 12.76
N THR A 6 36.43 -42.27 13.25
CA THR A 6 36.77 -41.60 14.50
C THR A 6 36.14 -42.41 15.66
N LYS A 7 36.96 -43.08 16.48
CA LYS A 7 36.51 -43.66 17.75
C LYS A 7 36.23 -42.56 18.75
N THR A 8 34.97 -42.37 19.13
CA THR A 8 34.58 -41.67 20.36
C THR A 8 34.25 -42.71 21.42
N SER A 9 34.96 -42.66 22.58
CA SER A 9 34.71 -43.41 23.78
C SER A 9 33.43 -42.83 24.43
N ASP A 10 32.32 -43.44 24.18
CA ASP A 10 31.11 -43.50 25.01
C ASP A 10 29.95 -44.03 24.16
N GLY A 11 29.30 -45.08 24.58
CA GLY A 11 28.38 -45.93 23.87
C GLY A 11 27.14 -45.33 23.19
N ALA A 12 27.35 -44.36 22.34
CA ALA A 12 26.30 -43.80 21.45
C ALA A 12 26.41 -44.49 20.07
N ALA A 13 25.33 -45.13 19.66
CA ALA A 13 25.18 -45.74 18.35
C ALA A 13 25.64 -44.77 17.25
N SER A 14 26.66 -45.17 16.48
CA SER A 14 27.13 -44.42 15.34
C SER A 14 26.04 -44.35 14.28
N ILE A 15 25.44 -43.18 14.11
CA ILE A 15 24.60 -42.91 12.96
C ILE A 15 25.55 -42.70 11.76
N SER A 16 25.66 -43.71 10.90
CA SER A 16 26.32 -43.56 9.63
C SER A 16 25.53 -42.59 8.76
N LEU A 17 26.04 -41.36 8.63
CA LEU A 17 25.53 -40.43 7.61
C LEU A 17 25.84 -41.06 6.23
N PRO A 18 24.84 -41.18 5.34
CA PRO A 18 25.13 -41.64 3.98
C PRO A 18 26.11 -40.67 3.33
N VAL A 19 27.30 -41.18 2.97
CA VAL A 19 28.27 -40.42 2.21
C VAL A 19 27.65 -40.14 0.84
N LEU A 20 27.29 -38.92 0.57
CA LEU A 20 26.90 -38.47 -0.77
C LEU A 20 28.11 -38.78 -1.69
N SER A 21 27.92 -39.73 -2.61
CA SER A 21 28.98 -40.10 -3.55
C SER A 21 29.44 -38.87 -4.32
N ALA A 22 30.75 -38.64 -4.44
CA ALA A 22 31.35 -37.50 -5.09
C ALA A 22 31.03 -37.38 -6.60
N SER A 23 30.26 -38.34 -7.13
CA SER A 23 29.80 -38.41 -8.53
C SER A 23 28.43 -37.85 -8.80
N ALA A 24 27.75 -37.26 -7.81
CA ALA A 24 26.45 -36.61 -8.05
C ALA A 24 26.66 -35.38 -8.96
N PRO A 25 25.95 -35.29 -10.09
CA PRO A 25 26.09 -34.13 -10.96
C PRO A 25 25.72 -32.85 -10.21
N ARG A 26 26.64 -31.87 -10.19
CA ARG A 26 26.47 -30.51 -9.64
C ARG A 26 25.42 -29.68 -10.41
N ARG A 27 24.37 -30.31 -10.87
CA ARG A 27 23.25 -29.58 -11.54
C ARG A 27 22.34 -29.01 -10.47
N THR A 28 22.53 -27.71 -10.19
CA THR A 28 21.50 -26.90 -9.54
C THR A 28 20.23 -26.94 -10.40
N GLY A 29 19.03 -26.83 -9.83
CA GLY A 29 17.76 -26.81 -10.57
C GLY A 29 17.76 -25.85 -11.78
N PHE A 30 18.54 -24.78 -11.73
CA PHE A 30 18.79 -23.82 -12.81
C PHE A 30 19.60 -24.37 -14.00
N GLY A 31 20.31 -25.47 -13.87
CA GLY A 31 21.03 -26.10 -15.00
C GLY A 31 20.23 -27.13 -15.78
N SER A 32 18.97 -27.40 -15.39
CA SER A 32 18.11 -28.33 -16.06
C SER A 32 17.25 -27.63 -17.14
N ARG A 33 16.79 -28.37 -18.15
CA ARG A 33 15.89 -27.85 -19.18
C ARG A 33 14.60 -27.24 -18.55
N ARG A 34 14.04 -27.89 -17.52
CA ARG A 34 12.86 -27.41 -16.79
C ARG A 34 13.14 -26.13 -16.00
N GLY A 35 14.33 -26.02 -15.40
CA GLY A 35 14.77 -24.80 -14.71
C GLY A 35 14.83 -23.60 -15.66
N TRP A 36 15.35 -23.78 -16.88
CA TRP A 36 15.36 -22.73 -17.89
C TRP A 36 13.95 -22.39 -18.41
N THR A 37 13.10 -23.39 -18.62
CA THR A 37 11.69 -23.14 -19.01
C THR A 37 10.98 -22.31 -17.93
N ARG A 38 11.15 -22.65 -16.64
CA ARG A 38 10.57 -21.90 -15.54
C ARG A 38 11.14 -20.48 -15.45
N ALA A 39 12.44 -20.29 -15.62
CA ALA A 39 13.06 -18.98 -15.66
C ALA A 39 12.50 -18.11 -16.81
N ALA A 40 12.30 -18.71 -17.99
CA ALA A 40 11.72 -18.03 -19.14
C ALA A 40 10.25 -17.62 -18.88
N VAL A 41 9.45 -18.47 -18.25
CA VAL A 41 8.05 -18.14 -17.87
C VAL A 41 8.04 -16.96 -16.88
N LEU A 42 8.89 -17.01 -15.84
CA LEU A 42 8.98 -15.93 -14.86
C LEU A 42 9.50 -14.62 -15.45
N ALA A 43 10.45 -14.69 -16.40
CA ALA A 43 10.89 -13.54 -17.17
C ALA A 43 9.76 -12.98 -18.05
N GLY A 44 8.96 -13.86 -18.67
CA GLY A 44 7.75 -13.49 -19.43
C GLY A 44 6.73 -12.72 -18.59
N VAL A 45 6.52 -13.10 -17.33
CA VAL A 45 5.65 -12.36 -16.39
C VAL A 45 6.15 -10.92 -16.21
N TRP A 46 7.45 -10.72 -16.01
CA TRP A 46 8.03 -9.39 -15.89
C TRP A 46 7.96 -8.57 -17.17
N LEU A 47 8.20 -9.20 -18.32
CA LEU A 47 8.05 -8.54 -19.63
C LEU A 47 6.60 -8.09 -19.87
N PHE A 48 5.63 -8.90 -19.44
CA PHE A 48 4.21 -8.53 -19.50
C PHE A 48 3.88 -7.34 -18.61
N MET A 49 4.42 -7.27 -17.39
CA MET A 49 4.26 -6.11 -16.51
C MET A 49 4.89 -4.83 -17.12
N ILE A 50 6.08 -4.97 -17.72
CA ILE A 50 6.73 -3.85 -18.41
C ILE A 50 5.91 -3.41 -19.62
N ALA A 51 5.33 -4.34 -20.38
CA ALA A 51 4.46 -4.02 -21.52
C ALA A 51 3.22 -3.21 -21.10
N HIS A 52 2.59 -3.53 -19.97
CA HIS A 52 1.52 -2.74 -19.38
C HIS A 52 1.95 -1.30 -19.08
N LEU A 53 3.13 -1.15 -18.46
CA LEU A 53 3.68 0.16 -18.17
C LEU A 53 3.94 0.98 -19.46
N VAL A 54 4.53 0.35 -20.46
CA VAL A 54 4.79 0.99 -21.76
C VAL A 54 3.48 1.38 -22.45
N GLN A 55 2.47 0.50 -22.41
CA GLN A 55 1.15 0.80 -22.97
C GLN A 55 0.52 2.01 -22.28
N TRP A 56 0.56 2.09 -20.95
CA TRP A 56 0.02 3.23 -20.21
C TRP A 56 0.76 4.53 -20.53
N LEU A 57 2.10 4.50 -20.59
CA LEU A 57 2.91 5.68 -20.96
C LEU A 57 2.63 6.17 -22.37
N ALA A 58 2.30 5.26 -23.32
CA ALA A 58 2.06 5.60 -24.72
C ALA A 58 0.61 6.05 -24.99
N LEU A 59 -0.38 5.47 -24.31
CA LEU A 59 -1.81 5.64 -24.61
C LEU A 59 -2.58 6.38 -23.51
N GLY A 60 -1.95 6.66 -22.35
CA GLY A 60 -2.61 7.24 -21.17
C GLY A 60 -3.55 6.29 -20.43
N THR A 61 -3.87 5.13 -21.01
CA THR A 61 -4.74 4.11 -20.44
C THR A 61 -4.17 2.70 -20.64
N THR A 62 -4.44 1.79 -19.71
CA THR A 62 -4.07 0.37 -19.82
C THR A 62 -5.06 -0.50 -19.06
N LEU A 63 -4.90 -1.83 -19.15
CA LEU A 63 -5.64 -2.74 -18.30
C LEU A 63 -5.29 -2.50 -16.82
N ALA A 64 -6.27 -2.66 -15.93
CA ALA A 64 -6.02 -2.69 -14.50
C ALA A 64 -4.97 -3.77 -14.18
N PRO A 65 -4.05 -3.53 -13.22
CA PRO A 65 -2.94 -4.45 -12.97
C PRO A 65 -3.39 -5.89 -12.74
N ILE A 66 -2.74 -6.84 -13.44
CA ILE A 66 -3.06 -8.27 -13.33
C ILE A 66 -2.23 -8.88 -12.21
N GLU A 67 -2.57 -8.51 -10.99
CA GLU A 67 -1.91 -9.04 -9.80
C GLU A 67 -2.90 -9.30 -8.65
N PRO A 68 -2.56 -10.21 -7.71
CA PRO A 68 -3.47 -10.57 -6.61
C PRO A 68 -3.83 -9.40 -5.68
N SER A 69 -3.04 -8.34 -5.59
CA SER A 69 -3.31 -7.16 -4.74
C SER A 69 -4.56 -6.40 -5.17
N GLU A 70 -4.87 -6.37 -6.46
CA GLU A 70 -6.07 -5.72 -7.01
C GLU A 70 -7.39 -6.34 -6.51
N SER A 71 -7.36 -7.61 -6.10
CA SER A 71 -8.53 -8.26 -5.50
C SER A 71 -9.00 -7.61 -4.20
N MET A 72 -8.15 -6.80 -3.55
CA MET A 72 -8.55 -6.02 -2.37
C MET A 72 -9.58 -4.94 -2.70
N GLN A 73 -9.54 -4.34 -3.89
CA GLN A 73 -10.55 -3.37 -4.34
C GLN A 73 -11.93 -4.03 -4.45
N THR A 74 -11.97 -5.27 -4.95
CA THR A 74 -13.22 -6.05 -5.00
C THR A 74 -13.79 -6.28 -3.60
N VAL A 75 -12.93 -6.59 -2.62
CA VAL A 75 -13.36 -6.86 -1.24
C VAL A 75 -13.74 -5.58 -0.47
N LYS A 76 -13.01 -4.49 -0.67
CA LYS A 76 -13.23 -3.23 0.05
C LYS A 76 -14.33 -2.38 -0.59
N ASP A 77 -14.28 -2.24 -1.90
CA ASP A 77 -15.01 -1.20 -2.63
C ASP A 77 -16.02 -1.77 -3.62
N GLY A 78 -16.10 -3.11 -3.75
CA GLY A 78 -16.98 -3.78 -4.70
C GLY A 78 -16.52 -3.67 -6.17
N ILE A 79 -15.31 -3.16 -6.42
CA ILE A 79 -14.80 -2.95 -7.78
C ILE A 79 -14.15 -4.23 -8.30
N VAL A 80 -14.78 -4.88 -9.27
CA VAL A 80 -14.25 -6.07 -9.93
C VAL A 80 -13.23 -5.66 -10.99
N THR A 81 -11.94 -5.95 -10.72
CA THR A 81 -10.82 -5.67 -11.63
C THR A 81 -10.36 -6.94 -12.34
N VAL A 82 -9.58 -6.79 -13.42
CA VAL A 82 -8.94 -7.92 -14.11
C VAL A 82 -8.04 -8.71 -13.14
N GLY A 83 -7.31 -8.01 -12.25
CA GLY A 83 -6.48 -8.63 -11.21
C GLY A 83 -7.30 -9.42 -10.18
N GLY A 84 -8.50 -8.94 -9.82
CA GLY A 84 -9.43 -9.66 -8.96
C GLY A 84 -9.92 -10.97 -9.58
N ILE A 85 -10.30 -10.95 -10.85
CA ILE A 85 -10.69 -12.14 -11.62
C ILE A 85 -9.50 -13.12 -11.72
N PHE A 86 -8.32 -12.61 -12.06
CA PHE A 86 -7.10 -13.41 -12.13
C PHE A 86 -6.81 -14.12 -10.81
N PHE A 87 -6.92 -13.42 -9.67
CA PHE A 87 -6.70 -14.02 -8.36
C PHE A 87 -7.73 -15.11 -8.03
N ALA A 88 -9.01 -14.91 -8.36
CA ALA A 88 -10.04 -15.93 -8.19
C ALA A 88 -9.74 -17.18 -9.03
N VAL A 89 -9.33 -17.03 -10.28
CA VAL A 89 -8.91 -18.14 -11.15
C VAL A 89 -7.68 -18.85 -10.60
N ALA A 90 -6.68 -18.09 -10.10
CA ALA A 90 -5.48 -18.66 -9.48
C ALA A 90 -5.82 -19.46 -8.21
N LEU A 91 -6.76 -19.00 -7.38
CA LEU A 91 -7.24 -19.73 -6.21
C LEU A 91 -7.97 -21.04 -6.60
N LEU A 92 -8.91 -20.95 -7.53
CA LEU A 92 -9.66 -22.12 -8.01
C LEU A 92 -8.74 -23.17 -8.65
N SER A 93 -7.80 -22.72 -9.48
CA SER A 93 -6.82 -23.62 -10.09
C SER A 93 -5.89 -24.27 -9.06
N THR A 94 -5.62 -23.60 -7.93
CA THR A 94 -4.81 -24.16 -6.83
C THR A 94 -5.50 -25.33 -6.16
N ALA A 95 -6.82 -25.35 -6.07
CA ALA A 95 -7.57 -26.49 -5.54
C ALA A 95 -7.42 -27.78 -6.41
N LEU A 96 -7.02 -27.64 -7.67
CA LEU A 96 -6.77 -28.75 -8.60
C LEU A 96 -5.27 -29.06 -8.74
N LEU A 97 -4.47 -28.03 -9.06
CA LEU A 97 -3.07 -28.16 -9.45
C LEU A 97 -2.09 -27.94 -8.28
N GLY A 98 -2.60 -27.61 -7.09
CA GLY A 98 -1.78 -27.16 -5.98
C GLY A 98 -1.20 -25.77 -6.21
N ARG A 99 -0.25 -25.34 -5.40
CA ARG A 99 0.36 -23.99 -5.42
C ARG A 99 1.26 -23.74 -6.65
N TRP A 100 0.80 -24.15 -7.85
CA TRP A 100 1.56 -24.00 -9.09
C TRP A 100 1.83 -22.53 -9.44
N PHE A 101 0.83 -21.66 -9.20
CA PHE A 101 0.99 -20.23 -9.43
C PHE A 101 2.17 -19.64 -8.65
N CYS A 102 2.32 -20.01 -7.36
CA CYS A 102 3.45 -19.59 -6.54
C CYS A 102 4.80 -20.05 -7.11
N GLY A 103 4.85 -21.15 -7.84
CA GLY A 103 6.08 -21.67 -8.44
C GLY A 103 6.41 -21.11 -9.82
N TRP A 104 5.41 -20.73 -10.62
CA TRP A 104 5.57 -20.47 -12.05
C TRP A 104 5.05 -19.12 -12.53
N GLY A 105 4.04 -18.53 -11.89
CA GLY A 105 3.36 -17.33 -12.36
C GLY A 105 3.58 -16.08 -11.50
N CYS A 106 4.18 -16.20 -10.34
CA CYS A 106 4.31 -15.09 -9.41
C CYS A 106 5.57 -14.26 -9.66
N HIS A 107 5.41 -12.96 -9.89
CA HIS A 107 6.52 -12.02 -10.11
C HIS A 107 7.47 -11.92 -8.88
N TRP A 108 6.96 -12.04 -7.65
CA TRP A 108 7.78 -12.06 -6.43
C TRP A 108 8.70 -13.27 -6.34
N VAL A 109 8.24 -14.43 -6.81
CA VAL A 109 9.06 -15.63 -6.86
C VAL A 109 10.21 -15.45 -7.84
N ALA A 110 10.00 -14.73 -8.95
CA ALA A 110 11.06 -14.40 -9.90
C ALA A 110 12.23 -13.64 -9.23
N ILE A 111 11.90 -12.60 -8.43
CA ILE A 111 12.90 -11.80 -7.70
C ILE A 111 13.64 -12.67 -6.67
N GLN A 112 12.93 -13.46 -5.87
CA GLN A 112 13.54 -14.31 -4.87
C GLN A 112 14.44 -15.37 -5.48
N ASP A 113 14.05 -15.97 -6.60
CA ASP A 113 14.86 -16.95 -7.32
C ASP A 113 16.08 -16.29 -7.96
N ALA A 114 15.95 -15.12 -8.58
CA ALA A 114 17.07 -14.35 -9.11
C ALA A 114 18.07 -13.97 -8.01
N THR A 115 17.57 -13.52 -6.86
CA THR A 115 18.39 -13.21 -5.67
C THR A 115 19.10 -14.45 -5.16
N ALA A 116 18.41 -15.57 -5.01
CA ALA A 116 19.01 -16.83 -4.57
C ALA A 116 20.08 -17.33 -5.54
N TRP A 117 19.85 -17.18 -6.85
CA TRP A 117 20.81 -17.50 -7.88
C TRP A 117 22.07 -16.61 -7.82
N ALA A 118 21.90 -15.30 -7.64
CA ALA A 118 23.01 -14.36 -7.48
C ALA A 118 23.85 -14.68 -6.22
N LEU A 119 23.17 -14.93 -5.09
CA LEU A 119 23.83 -15.32 -3.84
C LEU A 119 24.58 -16.65 -3.98
N ALA A 120 24.00 -17.63 -4.69
CA ALA A 120 24.65 -18.92 -4.92
C ALA A 120 25.94 -18.78 -5.77
N ARG A 121 25.98 -17.84 -6.73
CA ARG A 121 27.20 -17.50 -7.49
C ARG A 121 28.26 -16.85 -6.61
N ALA A 122 27.85 -16.07 -5.61
CA ALA A 122 28.73 -15.51 -4.59
C ALA A 122 29.15 -16.55 -3.51
N GLY A 123 28.78 -17.83 -3.66
CA GLY A 123 29.05 -18.87 -2.68
C GLY A 123 28.16 -18.88 -1.46
N ILE A 124 27.15 -18.01 -1.43
CA ILE A 124 26.20 -17.89 -0.32
C ILE A 124 24.97 -18.75 -0.63
N ARG A 125 24.65 -19.68 0.28
CA ARG A 125 23.44 -20.49 0.21
C ARG A 125 22.54 -20.14 1.38
N PRO A 126 21.46 -19.34 1.17
CA PRO A 126 20.55 -18.96 2.24
C PRO A 126 19.93 -20.18 2.88
N LYS A 127 20.02 -20.26 4.22
CA LYS A 127 19.40 -21.33 4.99
C LYS A 127 17.99 -20.90 5.42
N PRO A 128 17.02 -21.83 5.40
CA PRO A 128 15.67 -21.51 5.87
C PRO A 128 15.68 -21.25 7.38
N PHE A 129 14.99 -20.20 7.78
CA PHE A 129 14.64 -19.95 9.17
C PHE A 129 13.28 -20.60 9.46
N ARG A 130 13.12 -21.27 10.61
CA ARG A 130 11.92 -22.05 10.93
C ARG A 130 11.33 -21.64 12.26
N SER A 131 10.20 -20.93 12.20
CA SER A 131 9.42 -20.46 13.33
C SER A 131 7.98 -20.97 13.24
N ARG A 132 7.41 -21.47 14.35
CA ARG A 132 6.03 -21.95 14.42
C ARG A 132 5.03 -20.82 14.24
N LEU A 133 5.24 -19.71 14.97
CA LEU A 133 4.32 -18.59 14.95
C LEU A 133 4.40 -17.81 13.63
N LEU A 134 5.61 -17.59 13.13
CA LEU A 134 5.80 -16.86 11.88
C LEU A 134 5.16 -17.58 10.67
N MET A 135 5.04 -18.92 10.73
CA MET A 135 4.37 -19.70 9.70
C MET A 135 2.87 -19.35 9.54
N TRP A 136 2.23 -18.85 10.61
CA TRP A 136 0.83 -18.42 10.59
C TRP A 136 0.63 -16.97 10.10
N MET A 137 1.72 -16.20 9.97
CA MET A 137 1.66 -14.81 9.57
C MET A 137 0.97 -14.62 8.19
N PRO A 138 1.22 -15.43 7.15
CA PRO A 138 0.52 -15.29 5.87
C PRO A 138 -1.00 -15.42 6.01
N LEU A 139 -1.47 -16.36 6.83
CA LEU A 139 -2.90 -16.53 7.09
C LEU A 139 -3.47 -15.34 7.88
N ALA A 140 -2.76 -14.88 8.92
CA ALA A 140 -3.18 -13.70 9.69
C ALA A 140 -3.27 -12.44 8.80
N LEU A 141 -2.29 -12.23 7.92
CA LEU A 141 -2.30 -11.13 6.95
C LEU A 141 -3.45 -11.28 5.94
N ALA A 142 -3.72 -12.50 5.45
CA ALA A 142 -4.82 -12.78 4.53
C ALA A 142 -6.18 -12.47 5.19
N LEU A 143 -6.39 -12.93 6.43
CA LEU A 143 -7.61 -12.64 7.18
C LEU A 143 -7.77 -11.14 7.43
N TYR A 144 -6.70 -10.44 7.79
CA TYR A 144 -6.73 -9.00 8.00
C TYR A 144 -7.04 -8.23 6.70
N MET A 145 -6.44 -8.62 5.58
CA MET A 145 -6.59 -7.90 4.32
C MET A 145 -7.94 -8.16 3.63
N PHE A 146 -8.46 -9.38 3.70
CA PHE A 146 -9.62 -9.81 2.92
C PHE A 146 -10.87 -10.09 3.75
N VAL A 147 -10.72 -10.66 4.94
CA VAL A 147 -11.88 -11.04 5.76
C VAL A 147 -12.28 -9.90 6.69
N TRP A 148 -11.32 -9.21 7.30
CA TRP A 148 -11.59 -8.11 8.21
C TRP A 148 -12.41 -6.96 7.59
N PRO A 149 -12.14 -6.46 6.36
CA PRO A 149 -12.95 -5.41 5.75
C PRO A 149 -14.42 -5.82 5.56
N LEU A 150 -14.67 -7.08 5.17
CA LEU A 150 -16.02 -7.62 5.05
C LEU A 150 -16.69 -7.75 6.41
N PHE A 151 -15.99 -8.33 7.40
CA PHE A 151 -16.49 -8.45 8.76
C PHE A 151 -16.81 -7.07 9.36
N TYR A 152 -15.91 -6.11 9.22
CA TYR A 152 -16.15 -4.74 9.68
C TYR A 152 -17.40 -4.15 9.03
N ARG A 153 -17.50 -4.19 7.72
CA ARG A 153 -18.60 -3.57 6.96
C ARG A 153 -19.96 -4.21 7.26
N PHE A 154 -20.03 -5.54 7.31
CA PHE A 154 -21.32 -6.23 7.48
C PHE A 154 -21.71 -6.49 8.94
N ALA A 155 -20.74 -6.62 9.85
CA ALA A 155 -21.01 -6.95 11.24
C ALA A 155 -20.87 -5.75 12.19
N LEU A 156 -19.87 -4.88 12.01
CA LEU A 156 -19.57 -3.79 12.95
C LEU A 156 -20.07 -2.42 12.45
N ALA A 157 -19.91 -2.10 11.18
CA ALA A 157 -20.28 -0.79 10.63
C ALA A 157 -21.75 -0.43 10.83
N PRO A 158 -22.73 -1.36 10.76
CA PRO A 158 -24.14 -1.01 11.06
C PRO A 158 -24.34 -0.39 12.45
N TRP A 159 -23.46 -0.69 13.40
CA TRP A 159 -23.53 -0.19 14.77
C TRP A 159 -22.67 1.04 15.03
N VAL A 160 -21.57 1.19 14.28
CA VAL A 160 -20.55 2.24 14.51
C VAL A 160 -20.65 3.35 13.47
N GLN A 161 -21.00 3.01 12.23
CA GLN A 161 -21.09 3.91 11.08
C GLN A 161 -22.28 3.50 10.19
N PRO A 162 -23.53 3.77 10.60
CA PRO A 162 -24.74 3.30 9.92
C PRO A 162 -24.85 3.81 8.46
N ASP A 163 -24.17 4.90 8.13
CA ASP A 163 -24.15 5.48 6.79
C ASP A 163 -23.20 4.76 5.81
N LEU A 164 -22.34 3.87 6.31
CA LEU A 164 -21.41 3.10 5.49
C LEU A 164 -22.13 1.95 4.78
N ARG A 165 -22.78 2.27 3.64
CA ARG A 165 -23.46 1.27 2.82
C ARG A 165 -22.49 0.55 1.88
N TRP A 166 -22.86 -0.68 1.49
CA TRP A 166 -22.16 -1.40 0.43
C TRP A 166 -22.46 -0.73 -0.92
N PRO A 167 -21.44 -0.32 -1.71
CA PRO A 167 -21.66 0.41 -2.97
C PRO A 167 -22.21 -0.48 -4.11
N GLY A 168 -22.32 -1.79 -3.88
CA GLY A 168 -22.62 -2.76 -4.94
C GLY A 168 -21.37 -3.21 -5.68
N PHE A 169 -21.56 -4.09 -6.68
CA PHE A 169 -20.47 -4.51 -7.55
C PHE A 169 -20.44 -3.64 -8.81
N THR A 170 -19.26 -3.12 -9.13
CA THR A 170 -18.96 -2.43 -10.38
C THR A 170 -17.76 -3.09 -11.06
N ALA A 171 -17.67 -3.03 -12.38
CA ALA A 171 -16.55 -3.58 -13.13
C ALA A 171 -15.66 -2.46 -13.65
N GLN A 172 -14.35 -2.54 -13.35
CA GLN A 172 -13.34 -1.61 -13.85
C GLN A 172 -12.15 -2.40 -14.39
N PHE A 173 -12.08 -2.58 -15.71
CA PHE A 173 -11.06 -3.40 -16.35
C PHE A 173 -9.88 -2.60 -16.88
N THR A 174 -10.03 -1.29 -17.02
CA THR A 174 -8.97 -0.37 -17.48
C THR A 174 -8.72 0.70 -16.43
N THR A 175 -7.51 1.26 -16.44
CA THR A 175 -7.11 2.38 -15.57
C THR A 175 -6.31 3.40 -16.35
N ASP A 176 -6.52 4.67 -16.05
CA ASP A 176 -5.72 5.82 -16.47
C ASP A 176 -4.67 6.21 -15.40
N ALA A 177 -4.87 5.74 -14.18
CA ALA A 177 -4.02 6.02 -13.02
C ALA A 177 -3.20 4.80 -12.61
N PHE A 178 -2.42 4.22 -13.51
CA PHE A 178 -1.65 2.98 -13.29
C PHE A 178 -0.76 3.03 -12.04
N TRP A 179 -0.08 4.16 -11.81
CA TRP A 179 0.79 4.33 -10.65
C TRP A 179 0.05 4.49 -9.32
N ALA A 180 -1.24 4.82 -9.32
CA ALA A 180 -2.01 4.98 -8.09
C ALA A 180 -2.12 3.67 -7.28
N THR A 181 -1.97 2.51 -7.95
CA THR A 181 -2.03 1.19 -7.32
C THR A 181 -0.68 0.69 -6.81
N PHE A 182 0.43 1.36 -7.18
CA PHE A 182 1.79 1.00 -6.78
C PHE A 182 2.40 2.03 -5.82
N PRO A 183 3.23 1.59 -4.87
CA PRO A 183 4.00 2.53 -4.08
C PRO A 183 4.97 3.28 -5.01
N GLY A 184 5.08 4.59 -4.84
CA GLY A 184 6.05 5.41 -5.56
C GLY A 184 7.49 4.87 -5.43
N VAL A 185 8.40 5.32 -6.29
CA VAL A 185 9.80 4.84 -6.36
C VAL A 185 10.49 4.86 -4.99
N LEU A 186 10.21 5.88 -4.19
CA LEU A 186 10.78 6.05 -2.84
C LEU A 186 10.41 4.91 -1.87
N MET A 187 9.24 4.31 -2.00
CA MET A 187 8.80 3.16 -1.21
C MET A 187 8.98 1.83 -1.95
N GLY A 188 8.81 1.83 -3.28
CA GLY A 188 8.88 0.63 -4.11
C GLY A 188 10.28 0.03 -4.16
N VAL A 189 11.32 0.84 -4.35
CA VAL A 189 12.71 0.35 -4.39
C VAL A 189 13.15 -0.26 -3.05
N PRO A 190 12.98 0.40 -1.88
CA PRO A 190 13.25 -0.23 -0.58
C PRO A 190 12.43 -1.50 -0.34
N PHE A 191 11.16 -1.52 -0.77
CA PHE A 191 10.32 -2.72 -0.67
C PHE A 191 10.92 -3.90 -1.44
N LEU A 192 11.35 -3.69 -2.70
CA LEU A 192 12.00 -4.72 -3.50
C LEU A 192 13.31 -5.19 -2.86
N LEU A 193 14.13 -4.28 -2.34
CA LEU A 193 15.39 -4.61 -1.69
C LEU A 193 15.19 -5.40 -0.39
N VAL A 194 14.28 -4.96 0.47
CA VAL A 194 14.04 -5.65 1.75
C VAL A 194 13.32 -6.96 1.53
N SER A 195 12.17 -6.97 0.86
CA SER A 195 11.33 -8.16 0.72
C SER A 195 11.84 -9.15 -0.34
N GLY A 196 12.53 -8.66 -1.37
CA GLY A 196 13.09 -9.47 -2.45
C GLY A 196 14.52 -9.95 -2.20
N VAL A 197 15.38 -9.14 -1.57
CA VAL A 197 16.81 -9.46 -1.40
C VAL A 197 17.14 -9.77 0.05
N LEU A 198 16.88 -8.85 0.98
CA LEU A 198 17.29 -9.01 2.39
C LEU A 198 16.55 -10.17 3.07
N VAL A 199 15.25 -10.32 2.82
CA VAL A 199 14.46 -11.46 3.34
C VAL A 199 15.00 -12.79 2.82
N VAL A 200 15.41 -12.89 1.55
CA VAL A 200 16.02 -14.10 0.99
C VAL A 200 17.35 -14.40 1.67
N TRP A 201 18.19 -13.39 1.86
CA TRP A 201 19.48 -13.54 2.50
C TRP A 201 19.37 -13.96 3.97
N LEU A 202 18.41 -13.41 4.73
CA LEU A 202 18.22 -13.70 6.15
C LEU A 202 17.40 -14.97 6.40
N LEU A 203 16.25 -15.11 5.76
CA LEU A 203 15.21 -16.09 6.10
C LEU A 203 15.19 -17.32 5.15
N GLY A 204 15.95 -17.28 4.07
CA GLY A 204 16.02 -18.35 3.09
C GLY A 204 15.34 -18.03 1.77
N THR A 205 15.56 -18.88 0.76
CA THR A 205 15.22 -18.63 -0.65
C THR A 205 13.75 -18.23 -0.91
N LYS A 206 12.82 -18.76 -0.13
CA LYS A 206 11.39 -18.44 -0.21
C LYS A 206 10.87 -17.78 1.08
N GLY A 207 11.75 -17.05 1.76
CA GLY A 207 11.44 -16.46 3.08
C GLY A 207 10.22 -15.56 3.03
N TYR A 208 10.11 -14.66 2.05
CA TYR A 208 8.93 -13.80 1.91
C TYR A 208 7.66 -14.59 1.59
N CYS A 209 7.72 -15.53 0.65
CA CYS A 209 6.58 -16.38 0.30
C CYS A 209 6.08 -17.24 1.47
N THR A 210 7.00 -17.63 2.36
CA THR A 210 6.68 -18.47 3.51
C THR A 210 6.13 -17.68 4.69
N TYR A 211 6.59 -16.42 4.90
CA TYR A 211 6.32 -15.69 6.14
C TYR A 211 5.67 -14.31 5.94
N GLY A 212 5.73 -13.72 4.76
CA GLY A 212 5.23 -12.35 4.52
C GLY A 212 4.12 -12.25 3.49
N CYS A 213 3.85 -13.29 2.70
CA CYS A 213 2.89 -13.23 1.61
C CYS A 213 1.47 -13.59 2.04
N PRO A 214 0.50 -12.65 2.07
CA PRO A 214 -0.88 -12.93 2.48
C PRO A 214 -1.59 -13.90 1.54
N TYR A 215 -1.27 -13.85 0.23
CA TYR A 215 -1.89 -14.76 -0.74
C TYR A 215 -1.51 -16.22 -0.47
N GLY A 216 -0.29 -16.45 0.07
CA GLY A 216 0.15 -17.75 0.55
C GLY A 216 -0.77 -18.32 1.64
N GLY A 217 -1.42 -17.46 2.43
CA GLY A 217 -2.40 -17.82 3.45
C GLY A 217 -3.66 -18.47 2.88
N PHE A 218 -4.06 -18.12 1.65
CA PHE A 218 -5.17 -18.75 0.94
C PHE A 218 -4.71 -19.95 0.10
N PHE A 219 -3.58 -19.82 -0.61
CA PHE A 219 -3.06 -20.89 -1.44
C PHE A 219 -2.68 -22.16 -0.65
N ALA A 220 -2.18 -22.01 0.59
CA ALA A 220 -1.73 -23.15 1.38
C ALA A 220 -2.90 -24.07 1.79
N PRO A 221 -4.02 -23.59 2.38
CA PRO A 221 -5.17 -24.43 2.66
C PRO A 221 -5.79 -25.07 1.42
N LEU A 222 -5.85 -24.35 0.31
CA LEU A 222 -6.38 -24.89 -0.95
C LEU A 222 -5.48 -25.99 -1.53
N ASP A 223 -4.16 -25.91 -1.33
CA ASP A 223 -3.24 -26.97 -1.73
C ASP A 223 -3.52 -28.30 -1.03
N GLU A 224 -4.07 -28.28 0.21
CA GLU A 224 -4.47 -29.51 0.92
C GLU A 224 -5.55 -30.30 0.17
N LEU A 225 -6.42 -29.62 -0.60
CA LEU A 225 -7.48 -30.20 -1.41
C LEU A 225 -6.97 -30.74 -2.74
N ALA A 226 -5.85 -30.23 -3.24
CA ALA A 226 -5.38 -30.51 -4.60
C ALA A 226 -5.00 -31.98 -4.79
N PRO A 227 -5.50 -32.63 -5.85
CA PRO A 227 -5.07 -33.97 -6.22
C PRO A 227 -3.73 -34.01 -6.96
N MET A 228 -3.31 -32.90 -7.59
CA MET A 228 -2.04 -32.84 -8.30
C MET A 228 -0.87 -32.62 -7.34
N ARG A 229 0.06 -33.59 -7.32
CA ARG A 229 1.18 -33.67 -6.36
C ARG A 229 2.51 -34.01 -7.04
N ILE A 230 3.61 -33.82 -6.32
CA ILE A 230 4.87 -34.46 -6.67
C ILE A 230 4.78 -35.88 -6.12
N VAL A 231 4.72 -36.86 -7.00
CA VAL A 231 4.60 -38.29 -6.67
C VAL A 231 5.90 -39.01 -6.98
N VAL A 232 6.14 -40.16 -6.33
CA VAL A 232 7.34 -40.97 -6.50
C VAL A 232 7.01 -42.35 -7.10
N ASP A 233 7.87 -42.78 -8.02
CA ASP A 233 7.97 -44.16 -8.42
C ASP A 233 8.98 -44.84 -7.48
N HIS A 234 8.48 -45.70 -6.56
CA HIS A 234 9.29 -46.33 -5.53
C HIS A 234 10.37 -47.26 -6.11
N ASP A 235 10.09 -47.91 -7.28
CA ASP A 235 11.03 -48.85 -7.92
C ASP A 235 12.28 -48.13 -8.45
N ARG A 236 12.13 -46.87 -8.82
CA ARG A 236 13.22 -46.02 -9.33
C ARG A 236 13.91 -45.19 -8.23
N CYS A 237 13.30 -45.08 -7.04
CA CYS A 237 13.78 -44.18 -6.00
C CYS A 237 14.85 -44.84 -5.11
N HIS A 238 16.11 -44.35 -5.20
CA HIS A 238 17.21 -44.80 -4.34
C HIS A 238 17.37 -43.97 -3.05
N GLN A 239 16.41 -43.14 -2.69
CA GLN A 239 16.39 -42.30 -1.48
C GLN A 239 17.66 -41.45 -1.28
N CYS A 240 18.28 -40.99 -2.37
CA CYS A 240 19.57 -40.26 -2.37
C CYS A 240 19.51 -38.85 -1.76
N GLY A 241 18.32 -38.30 -1.48
CA GLY A 241 18.13 -36.99 -0.81
C GLY A 241 18.35 -35.73 -1.68
N HIS A 242 18.76 -35.88 -2.96
CA HIS A 242 19.00 -34.73 -3.85
C HIS A 242 17.76 -33.83 -4.02
N CYS A 243 16.57 -34.42 -4.06
CA CYS A 243 15.30 -33.69 -4.14
C CYS A 243 15.07 -32.73 -2.96
N THR A 244 15.48 -33.08 -1.74
CA THR A 244 15.42 -32.20 -0.59
C THR A 244 16.55 -31.16 -0.61
N ALA A 245 17.74 -31.52 -1.07
CA ALA A 245 18.90 -30.62 -1.10
C ALA A 245 18.69 -29.41 -2.03
N VAL A 246 17.86 -29.55 -3.09
CA VAL A 246 17.56 -28.45 -4.02
C VAL A 246 16.24 -27.75 -3.72
N CYS A 247 15.45 -28.23 -2.77
CA CYS A 247 14.15 -27.66 -2.47
C CYS A 247 14.28 -26.24 -1.91
N THR A 248 13.87 -25.24 -2.67
CA THR A 248 13.91 -23.83 -2.26
C THR A 248 12.76 -23.46 -1.30
N SER A 249 11.71 -24.29 -1.23
CA SER A 249 10.53 -24.10 -0.36
C SER A 249 10.67 -24.82 1.00
N ASN A 250 11.85 -25.33 1.33
CA ASN A 250 12.16 -25.98 2.62
C ASN A 250 11.42 -27.29 2.92
N VAL A 251 10.81 -27.92 1.90
CA VAL A 251 10.14 -29.21 2.05
C VAL A 251 11.17 -30.33 2.09
N ARG A 252 10.99 -31.27 3.01
CA ARG A 252 11.83 -32.48 3.10
C ARG A 252 11.30 -33.56 2.16
N VAL A 253 11.44 -33.31 0.87
CA VAL A 253 10.87 -34.13 -0.19
C VAL A 253 11.22 -35.61 -0.03
N HIS A 254 12.47 -35.99 0.28
CA HIS A 254 12.87 -37.40 0.39
C HIS A 254 12.19 -38.13 1.57
N GLU A 255 11.90 -37.41 2.68
CA GLU A 255 11.18 -38.00 3.83
C GLU A 255 9.71 -38.22 3.49
N GLU A 256 9.06 -37.22 2.84
CA GLU A 256 7.65 -37.28 2.51
C GLU A 256 7.34 -38.31 1.42
N ILE A 257 8.15 -38.37 0.38
CA ILE A 257 7.95 -39.41 -0.66
C ILE A 257 8.19 -40.81 -0.12
N ARG A 258 9.11 -40.99 0.85
CA ARG A 258 9.31 -42.27 1.52
C ARG A 258 8.10 -42.68 2.36
N ASP A 259 7.56 -41.75 3.13
CA ASP A 259 6.51 -42.03 4.13
C ASP A 259 5.10 -42.03 3.51
N PHE A 260 4.86 -41.22 2.48
CA PHE A 260 3.53 -41.00 1.87
C PHE A 260 3.45 -41.33 0.37
N GLY A 261 4.56 -41.68 -0.27
CA GLY A 261 4.61 -41.86 -1.74
C GLY A 261 4.50 -40.58 -2.54
N MET A 262 4.36 -39.42 -1.89
CA MET A 262 4.19 -38.11 -2.51
C MET A 262 4.56 -36.98 -1.55
N VAL A 263 4.65 -35.75 -2.07
CA VAL A 263 4.85 -34.54 -1.27
C VAL A 263 3.50 -34.04 -0.74
N VAL A 264 3.37 -33.96 0.59
CA VAL A 264 2.15 -33.54 1.31
C VAL A 264 2.27 -32.17 1.98
N ASP A 265 3.50 -31.63 2.15
CA ASP A 265 3.75 -30.36 2.80
C ASP A 265 3.15 -29.20 1.98
N VAL A 266 2.31 -28.40 2.62
CA VAL A 266 1.66 -27.22 2.01
C VAL A 266 2.66 -26.13 1.59
N GLY A 267 3.90 -26.17 2.05
CA GLY A 267 4.99 -25.32 1.60
C GLY A 267 5.46 -25.63 0.17
N CYS A 268 5.06 -26.77 -0.41
CA CYS A 268 5.45 -27.14 -1.76
C CYS A 268 4.80 -26.23 -2.82
N MET A 269 5.60 -25.42 -3.50
CA MET A 269 5.17 -24.47 -4.53
C MET A 269 5.14 -25.10 -5.94
N LYS A 270 5.22 -26.40 -6.07
CA LYS A 270 5.20 -27.15 -7.35
C LYS A 270 6.20 -26.59 -8.39
N CYS A 271 7.35 -26.07 -7.93
CA CYS A 271 8.40 -25.52 -8.80
C CYS A 271 9.11 -26.58 -9.65
N MET A 272 8.96 -27.87 -9.31
CA MET A 272 9.52 -29.04 -9.99
C MET A 272 11.06 -29.11 -9.99
N ASP A 273 11.77 -28.35 -9.16
CA ASP A 273 13.21 -28.43 -9.06
C ASP A 273 13.67 -29.81 -8.59
N CYS A 274 12.92 -30.43 -7.63
CA CYS A 274 13.18 -31.80 -7.16
C CYS A 274 13.00 -32.85 -8.24
N VAL A 275 12.04 -32.66 -9.15
CA VAL A 275 11.81 -33.54 -10.32
C VAL A 275 12.97 -33.42 -11.30
N SER A 276 13.50 -32.20 -11.49
CA SER A 276 14.57 -31.91 -12.46
C SER A 276 15.93 -32.51 -12.10
N VAL A 277 16.20 -32.69 -10.79
CA VAL A 277 17.50 -33.16 -10.30
C VAL A 277 17.49 -34.65 -9.93
N CYS A 278 16.36 -35.32 -10.05
CA CYS A 278 16.26 -36.74 -9.75
C CYS A 278 17.07 -37.55 -10.76
N PRO A 279 18.18 -38.23 -10.37
CA PRO A 279 19.03 -38.92 -11.32
C PRO A 279 18.33 -40.12 -12.01
N ASN A 280 17.35 -40.71 -11.34
CA ASN A 280 16.62 -41.87 -11.83
C ASN A 280 15.24 -41.53 -12.37
N GLU A 281 14.92 -40.24 -12.51
CA GLU A 281 13.59 -39.78 -12.96
C GLU A 281 12.43 -40.39 -12.15
N ALA A 282 12.68 -40.68 -10.87
CA ALA A 282 11.71 -41.32 -9.98
C ALA A 282 10.59 -40.35 -9.52
N LEU A 283 10.76 -39.04 -9.72
CA LEU A 283 9.77 -38.03 -9.32
C LEU A 283 9.03 -37.47 -10.53
N SER A 284 7.72 -37.31 -10.39
CA SER A 284 6.88 -36.70 -11.40
C SER A 284 5.79 -35.81 -10.77
N PHE A 285 5.25 -34.90 -11.57
CA PHE A 285 4.03 -34.18 -11.22
C PHE A 285 2.84 -34.96 -11.76
N GLY A 286 2.00 -35.48 -10.87
CA GLY A 286 0.94 -36.41 -11.22
C GLY A 286 -0.20 -36.42 -10.21
N LEU A 287 -1.17 -37.28 -10.46
CA LEU A 287 -2.32 -37.50 -9.57
C LEU A 287 -1.88 -38.25 -8.30
N GLY A 288 -2.25 -37.67 -7.15
CA GLY A 288 -2.06 -38.25 -5.83
C GLY A 288 -3.33 -38.08 -4.98
N LYS A 289 -3.28 -38.52 -3.74
CA LYS A 289 -4.39 -38.27 -2.80
C LYS A 289 -4.32 -36.82 -2.30
N PRO A 290 -5.46 -36.11 -2.11
CA PRO A 290 -5.47 -34.84 -1.40
C PRO A 290 -4.78 -34.96 -0.03
N ALA A 291 -3.90 -34.00 0.31
CA ALA A 291 -3.09 -34.10 1.51
C ALA A 291 -3.91 -34.11 2.80
N MET A 292 -5.10 -33.49 2.79
CA MET A 292 -6.04 -33.51 3.92
C MET A 292 -6.55 -34.93 4.25
N ARG A 293 -6.46 -35.89 3.32
CA ARG A 293 -6.88 -37.30 3.50
C ARG A 293 -5.74 -38.22 3.92
N ILE A 294 -4.54 -37.67 4.11
CA ILE A 294 -3.37 -38.44 4.51
C ILE A 294 -3.24 -38.39 6.04
N ASP A 295 -3.26 -39.59 6.65
CA ASP A 295 -2.90 -39.71 8.06
C ASP A 295 -1.40 -39.50 8.22
N ARG A 296 -1.04 -38.40 8.91
CA ARG A 296 0.36 -38.04 9.21
C ARG A 296 0.81 -38.55 10.58
N SER A 297 -0.12 -39.14 11.36
CA SER A 297 0.18 -39.67 12.69
C SER A 297 1.09 -40.90 12.59
N GLY A 298 2.13 -40.96 13.40
CA GLY A 298 3.06 -42.11 13.43
C GLY A 298 4.08 -42.15 12.31
N SER A 299 4.07 -41.20 11.33
CA SER A 299 5.11 -41.16 10.31
C SER A 299 6.45 -40.68 10.88
N ARG A 300 7.57 -41.19 10.31
CA ARG A 300 8.92 -40.68 10.66
C ARG A 300 9.11 -39.23 10.28
N ALA A 301 8.41 -38.77 9.23
CA ALA A 301 8.36 -37.36 8.84
C ALA A 301 7.70 -36.50 9.92
N ALA A 302 6.63 -36.96 10.54
CA ALA A 302 5.98 -36.27 11.67
C ALA A 302 6.88 -36.23 12.91
N ALA A 303 7.51 -37.36 13.27
CA ALA A 303 8.46 -37.43 14.40
C ALA A 303 9.71 -36.54 14.16
N SER A 304 10.17 -36.39 12.90
CA SER A 304 11.26 -35.48 12.57
C SER A 304 10.79 -34.00 12.54
N ALA A 305 9.47 -33.74 12.51
CA ALA A 305 8.94 -32.37 12.51
C ALA A 305 9.21 -31.66 13.84
N GLU A 306 9.20 -32.36 14.98
CA GLU A 306 9.53 -31.76 16.28
C GLU A 306 10.95 -31.20 16.35
N ARG A 307 11.91 -31.74 15.57
CA ARG A 307 13.29 -31.25 15.51
C ARG A 307 13.50 -30.11 14.48
N ARG A 308 12.41 -29.59 13.90
CA ARG A 308 12.46 -28.67 12.75
C ARG A 308 12.52 -27.19 13.13
N TRP A 309 12.28 -26.84 14.36
CA TRP A 309 12.13 -25.45 14.77
C TRP A 309 13.46 -24.88 15.28
N ASP A 310 13.82 -23.69 14.82
CA ASP A 310 15.02 -22.99 15.25
C ASP A 310 14.87 -22.27 16.59
N LEU A 311 13.63 -22.17 17.09
CA LEU A 311 13.24 -21.40 18.26
C LEU A 311 12.59 -22.29 19.34
N THR A 312 12.84 -21.97 20.59
CA THR A 312 12.06 -22.41 21.73
C THR A 312 10.75 -21.63 21.84
N TRP A 313 9.75 -22.12 22.58
CA TRP A 313 8.48 -21.40 22.73
C TRP A 313 8.65 -20.00 23.36
N ALA A 314 9.55 -19.86 24.35
CA ALA A 314 9.83 -18.55 24.94
C ALA A 314 10.44 -17.57 23.91
N GLU A 315 11.37 -18.04 23.09
CA GLU A 315 11.94 -17.23 22.00
C GLU A 315 10.87 -16.88 20.95
N GLU A 316 9.97 -17.81 20.59
CA GLU A 316 8.85 -17.56 19.66
C GLU A 316 7.96 -16.41 20.15
N ILE A 317 7.56 -16.42 21.42
CA ILE A 317 6.66 -15.40 22.00
C ILE A 317 7.35 -14.05 22.02
N VAL A 318 8.60 -13.97 22.51
CA VAL A 318 9.34 -12.72 22.58
C VAL A 318 9.59 -12.14 21.18
N LEU A 319 9.99 -12.99 20.24
CA LEU A 319 10.25 -12.55 18.86
C LEU A 319 8.96 -12.19 18.11
N ALA A 320 7.85 -12.85 18.41
CA ALA A 320 6.54 -12.44 17.89
C ALA A 320 6.16 -11.04 18.40
N ALA A 321 6.38 -10.78 19.70
CA ALA A 321 6.16 -9.43 20.25
C ALA A 321 7.04 -8.38 19.59
N VAL A 322 8.33 -8.66 19.34
CA VAL A 322 9.24 -7.80 18.58
C VAL A 322 8.73 -7.57 17.16
N GLY A 323 8.24 -8.61 16.49
CA GLY A 323 7.67 -8.52 15.14
C GLY A 323 6.43 -7.63 15.08
N VAL A 324 5.50 -7.83 16.02
CA VAL A 324 4.29 -6.99 16.13
C VAL A 324 4.66 -5.54 16.46
N ALA A 325 5.54 -5.32 17.43
CA ALA A 325 6.02 -3.97 17.77
C ALA A 325 6.67 -3.27 16.56
N THR A 326 7.50 -4.00 15.80
CA THR A 326 8.10 -3.46 14.58
C THR A 326 7.03 -3.13 13.53
N LEU A 327 6.06 -4.03 13.31
CA LEU A 327 4.98 -3.81 12.36
C LEU A 327 4.18 -2.56 12.71
N LEU A 328 3.80 -2.40 13.98
CA LEU A 328 3.06 -1.23 14.46
C LEU A 328 3.90 0.05 14.36
N ALA A 329 5.19 -0.01 14.71
CA ALA A 329 6.09 1.12 14.64
C ALA A 329 6.23 1.67 13.22
N VAL A 330 6.48 0.81 12.22
CA VAL A 330 6.73 1.27 10.84
C VAL A 330 5.46 1.57 10.06
N ARG A 331 4.31 1.02 10.49
CA ARG A 331 3.01 1.20 9.85
C ARG A 331 2.20 2.39 10.40
N GLY A 332 2.65 3.02 11.47
CA GLY A 332 1.98 4.20 12.05
C GLY A 332 1.93 5.38 11.09
N SER A 333 1.13 6.39 11.45
CA SER A 333 0.81 7.57 10.63
C SER A 333 2.04 8.31 10.09
N LEU A 334 3.14 8.28 10.84
CA LEU A 334 4.36 9.01 10.49
C LEU A 334 5.07 8.47 9.24
N LEU A 335 5.20 7.13 9.11
CA LEU A 335 5.87 6.50 7.97
C LEU A 335 4.89 5.93 6.96
N ALA A 336 3.72 5.52 7.42
CA ALA A 336 2.64 4.93 6.64
C ALA A 336 3.11 3.81 5.67
N VAL A 337 4.09 3.00 6.13
CA VAL A 337 4.69 1.95 5.29
C VAL A 337 3.62 0.94 4.88
N PRO A 338 3.50 0.59 3.58
CA PRO A 338 2.55 -0.42 3.12
C PRO A 338 2.69 -1.75 3.89
N LEU A 339 1.56 -2.42 4.17
CA LEU A 339 1.50 -3.60 5.04
C LEU A 339 2.50 -4.69 4.66
N LEU A 340 2.60 -5.00 3.37
CA LEU A 340 3.49 -6.06 2.87
C LEU A 340 4.97 -5.69 3.03
N PHE A 341 5.31 -4.43 2.88
CA PHE A 341 6.67 -3.94 3.14
C PHE A 341 6.97 -3.95 4.64
N ALA A 342 6.05 -3.48 5.46
CA ALA A 342 6.17 -3.50 6.92
C ALA A 342 6.35 -4.93 7.46
N SER A 343 5.65 -5.92 6.88
CA SER A 343 5.82 -7.34 7.24
C SER A 343 7.22 -7.86 6.90
N GLY A 344 7.79 -7.45 5.76
CA GLY A 344 9.16 -7.76 5.36
C GLY A 344 10.19 -7.17 6.34
N ILE A 345 10.02 -5.89 6.71
CA ILE A 345 10.85 -5.21 7.73
C ILE A 345 10.77 -5.96 9.06
N ALA A 346 9.55 -6.27 9.52
CA ALA A 346 9.34 -6.98 10.78
C ALA A 346 10.03 -8.36 10.79
N ALA A 347 9.91 -9.14 9.71
CA ALA A 347 10.57 -10.43 9.58
C ALA A 347 12.10 -10.32 9.62
N CYS A 348 12.68 -9.33 8.95
CA CYS A 348 14.11 -9.05 9.00
C CYS A 348 14.56 -8.65 10.43
N THR A 349 13.81 -7.75 11.08
CA THR A 349 14.09 -7.31 12.46
C THR A 349 14.08 -8.47 13.44
N VAL A 350 13.06 -9.33 13.36
CA VAL A 350 12.96 -10.56 14.18
C VAL A 350 14.17 -11.45 14.00
N PHE A 351 14.58 -11.70 12.76
CA PHE A 351 15.76 -12.54 12.49
C PHE A 351 17.05 -11.91 13.02
N ILE A 352 17.24 -10.61 12.81
CA ILE A 352 18.42 -9.86 13.28
C ILE A 352 18.49 -9.91 14.81
N ALA A 353 17.36 -9.67 15.49
CA ALA A 353 17.26 -9.73 16.95
C ALA A 353 17.52 -11.14 17.50
N TRP A 354 16.93 -12.17 16.87
CA TRP A 354 17.17 -13.55 17.22
C TRP A 354 18.65 -13.94 17.08
N LYS A 355 19.28 -13.57 15.95
CA LYS A 355 20.68 -13.88 15.75
C LYS A 355 21.58 -13.14 16.74
N ALA A 356 21.26 -11.90 17.10
CA ALA A 356 21.95 -11.15 18.14
C ALA A 356 21.82 -11.84 19.50
N TRP A 357 20.64 -12.30 19.88
CA TRP A 357 20.40 -13.09 21.07
C TRP A 357 21.26 -14.37 21.09
N ARG A 358 21.31 -15.10 19.98
CA ARG A 358 22.15 -16.31 19.86
C ARG A 358 23.64 -15.98 20.01
N ILE A 359 24.12 -14.85 19.49
CA ILE A 359 25.52 -14.39 19.68
C ILE A 359 25.81 -14.15 21.17
N LEU A 360 24.88 -13.63 21.94
CA LEU A 360 25.06 -13.36 23.35
C LEU A 360 24.99 -14.64 24.21
N ARG A 361 24.15 -15.61 23.83
CA ARG A 361 23.86 -16.81 24.59
C ARG A 361 24.79 -17.98 24.24
N ASP A 362 24.94 -18.30 22.96
CA ASP A 362 25.56 -19.55 22.51
C ASP A 362 27.08 -19.42 22.37
N ARG A 363 27.83 -20.47 22.73
CA ARG A 363 29.30 -20.47 22.66
C ARG A 363 29.86 -20.34 21.24
N SER A 364 29.12 -20.79 20.23
CA SER A 364 29.54 -20.73 18.82
C SER A 364 28.34 -20.44 17.93
N VAL A 365 28.43 -19.36 17.14
CA VAL A 365 27.38 -18.90 16.20
C VAL A 365 28.02 -18.55 14.87
N ALA A 366 27.44 -19.05 13.79
CA ALA A 366 27.88 -18.73 12.43
C ALA A 366 26.67 -18.28 11.58
N PHE A 367 26.95 -17.48 10.53
CA PHE A 367 25.98 -17.05 9.53
C PHE A 367 26.66 -16.97 8.16
N HIS A 368 26.16 -17.72 7.17
CA HIS A 368 26.71 -17.79 5.80
C HIS A 368 28.25 -17.97 5.72
N GLY A 369 28.81 -18.84 6.59
CA GLY A 369 30.27 -19.06 6.63
C GLY A 369 31.01 -18.06 7.52
N MET A 370 30.42 -16.92 7.89
CA MET A 370 31.04 -15.98 8.83
C MET A 370 30.92 -16.51 10.26
N ARG A 371 32.02 -16.54 11.00
CA ARG A 371 32.04 -16.90 12.43
C ARG A 371 31.72 -15.67 13.25
N LEU A 372 30.47 -15.56 13.75
CA LEU A 372 30.03 -14.42 14.58
C LEU A 372 30.53 -14.58 16.02
N ARG A 373 30.46 -15.79 16.57
CA ARG A 373 31.06 -16.16 17.86
C ARG A 373 31.72 -17.52 17.73
N TYR A 374 32.88 -17.68 18.31
CA TYR A 374 33.61 -18.96 18.31
C TYR A 374 34.19 -19.23 19.67
N GLN A 375 33.91 -20.40 20.26
CA GLN A 375 34.38 -20.83 21.59
C GLN A 375 34.23 -19.76 22.67
N GLY A 376 33.09 -19.04 22.66
CA GLY A 376 32.78 -18.00 23.65
C GLY A 376 33.34 -16.61 23.32
N ARG A 377 34.21 -16.43 22.31
CA ARG A 377 34.77 -15.14 21.90
C ARG A 377 33.95 -14.57 20.75
N ILE A 378 33.54 -13.30 20.86
CA ILE A 378 32.84 -12.57 19.82
C ILE A 378 33.89 -12.01 18.86
N GLY A 379 33.79 -12.37 17.57
CA GLY A 379 34.66 -11.84 16.52
C GLY A 379 34.17 -10.46 16.02
N ALA A 380 34.96 -9.79 15.16
CA ALA A 380 34.60 -8.50 14.57
C ALA A 380 33.25 -8.53 13.84
N SER A 381 32.97 -9.60 13.07
CA SER A 381 31.68 -9.82 12.40
C SER A 381 30.51 -9.98 13.39
N GLY A 382 30.75 -10.59 14.56
CA GLY A 382 29.76 -10.71 15.63
C GLY A 382 29.48 -9.37 16.30
N ALA A 383 30.54 -8.59 16.57
CA ALA A 383 30.39 -7.23 17.11
C ALA A 383 29.64 -6.31 16.14
N ALA A 384 29.96 -6.36 14.85
CA ALA A 384 29.24 -5.62 13.82
C ALA A 384 27.76 -6.02 13.74
N TRP A 385 27.44 -7.34 13.87
CA TRP A 385 26.06 -7.80 13.93
C TRP A 385 25.30 -7.25 15.13
N LEU A 386 25.93 -7.28 16.32
CA LEU A 386 25.31 -6.73 17.54
C LEU A 386 25.08 -5.23 17.43
N ALA A 387 26.02 -4.48 16.86
CA ALA A 387 25.87 -3.05 16.61
C ALA A 387 24.72 -2.78 15.64
N CYS A 388 24.63 -3.54 14.52
CA CYS A 388 23.51 -3.45 13.57
C CYS A 388 22.18 -3.78 14.25
N ALA A 389 22.10 -4.84 15.03
CA ALA A 389 20.89 -5.22 15.76
C ALA A 389 20.49 -4.13 16.76
N GLY A 390 21.45 -3.57 17.49
CA GLY A 390 21.21 -2.44 18.40
C GLY A 390 20.64 -1.22 17.67
N ALA A 391 21.23 -0.85 16.53
CA ALA A 391 20.77 0.27 15.71
C ALA A 391 19.35 0.04 15.15
N VAL A 392 19.06 -1.16 14.64
CA VAL A 392 17.73 -1.53 14.13
C VAL A 392 16.67 -1.47 15.22
N LEU A 393 16.95 -2.09 16.39
CA LEU A 393 16.01 -2.10 17.50
C LEU A 393 15.81 -0.69 18.11
N ALA A 394 16.87 0.11 18.23
CA ALA A 394 16.77 1.50 18.65
C ALA A 394 15.96 2.35 17.65
N GLY A 395 16.17 2.14 16.35
CA GLY A 395 15.37 2.77 15.29
C GLY A 395 13.89 2.41 15.38
N VAL A 396 13.56 1.13 15.56
CA VAL A 396 12.18 0.66 15.74
C VAL A 396 11.56 1.26 17.00
N ALA A 397 12.29 1.30 18.13
CA ALA A 397 11.82 1.89 19.37
C ALA A 397 11.58 3.41 19.21
N TYR A 398 12.48 4.11 18.54
CA TYR A 398 12.36 5.53 18.25
C TYR A 398 11.12 5.84 17.40
N VAL A 399 10.95 5.15 16.26
CA VAL A 399 9.78 5.33 15.38
C VAL A 399 8.49 4.94 16.10
N GLY A 400 8.54 3.86 16.91
CA GLY A 400 7.39 3.43 17.71
C GLY A 400 6.98 4.46 18.76
N ALA A 401 7.96 5.10 19.43
CA ALA A 401 7.71 6.18 20.40
C ALA A 401 7.07 7.39 19.71
N LEU A 402 7.61 7.84 18.57
CA LEU A 402 7.02 8.93 17.78
C LEU A 402 5.59 8.62 17.37
N ASN A 403 5.32 7.43 16.80
CA ASN A 403 3.97 7.03 16.41
C ASN A 403 3.02 6.91 17.61
N GLY A 404 3.51 6.48 18.78
CA GLY A 404 2.73 6.48 20.01
C GLY A 404 2.30 7.89 20.42
N ILE A 405 3.19 8.87 20.31
CA ILE A 405 2.86 10.27 20.59
C ILE A 405 1.87 10.82 19.55
N VAL A 406 2.07 10.54 18.25
CA VAL A 406 1.14 10.92 17.18
C VAL A 406 -0.26 10.34 17.44
N PHE A 407 -0.35 9.06 17.80
CA PHE A 407 -1.63 8.43 18.15
C PHE A 407 -2.35 9.13 19.32
N LEU A 408 -1.62 9.55 20.35
CA LEU A 408 -2.19 10.31 21.44
C LEU A 408 -2.62 11.72 21.03
N ALA A 409 -1.86 12.35 20.12
CA ALA A 409 -2.20 13.64 19.53
C ALA A 409 -3.47 13.56 18.69
N GLU A 410 -3.56 12.58 17.77
CA GLU A 410 -4.73 12.33 16.94
C GLU A 410 -6.00 12.07 17.77
N ARG A 411 -5.87 11.38 18.91
CA ARG A 411 -7.00 11.16 19.83
C ARG A 411 -7.49 12.45 20.53
N ALA A 412 -6.60 13.37 20.82
CA ALA A 412 -6.98 14.66 21.37
C ALA A 412 -7.56 15.56 20.27
N ASP A 413 -6.95 15.58 19.10
CA ASP A 413 -7.36 16.33 17.91
C ASP A 413 -8.76 15.92 17.42
N ALA A 414 -9.08 14.62 17.41
CA ALA A 414 -10.40 14.11 17.03
C ALA A 414 -11.58 14.63 17.90
N ARG A 415 -11.29 15.25 19.05
CA ARG A 415 -12.31 15.90 19.88
C ARG A 415 -12.52 17.37 19.53
N VAL A 416 -11.64 17.91 18.68
CA VAL A 416 -11.75 19.26 18.15
C VAL A 416 -12.59 19.20 16.86
N THR A 417 -13.89 19.42 16.97
CA THR A 417 -14.85 19.20 15.87
C THR A 417 -15.20 20.47 15.10
N LEU A 418 -14.43 21.55 15.26
CA LEU A 418 -14.67 22.79 14.53
C LEU A 418 -14.22 22.65 13.07
N PRO A 419 -15.05 22.94 12.07
CA PRO A 419 -14.62 22.96 10.68
C PRO A 419 -13.60 24.07 10.42
N ALA A 420 -12.64 23.80 9.53
CA ALA A 420 -11.62 24.79 9.15
C ALA A 420 -12.25 26.08 8.59
N GLU A 421 -13.37 25.97 7.87
CA GLU A 421 -14.12 27.08 7.31
C GLU A 421 -14.64 28.04 8.39
N VAL A 422 -14.99 27.50 9.56
CA VAL A 422 -15.48 28.31 10.70
C VAL A 422 -14.34 29.01 11.43
N ILE A 423 -13.15 28.37 11.53
CA ILE A 423 -12.00 28.90 12.26
C ILE A 423 -11.29 30.02 11.46
N PHE A 424 -11.19 29.82 10.13
CA PHE A 424 -10.50 30.75 9.22
C PHE A 424 -11.45 31.73 8.54
N ASN A 425 -12.63 31.99 9.13
CA ASN A 425 -13.55 33.02 8.69
C ASN A 425 -13.42 34.26 9.55
N GLU A 426 -13.80 35.45 9.02
CA GLU A 426 -13.78 36.73 9.75
C GLU A 426 -14.66 36.68 11.00
N ASP A 427 -15.79 35.96 10.95
CA ASP A 427 -16.72 35.76 12.08
C ASP A 427 -16.41 34.47 12.86
N ALA A 428 -15.15 34.13 13.04
CA ALA A 428 -14.70 32.88 13.65
C ALA A 428 -15.39 32.58 14.99
N GLN A 429 -16.12 31.46 15.03
CA GLN A 429 -16.75 30.98 16.26
C GLN A 429 -15.67 30.55 17.26
N ALA A 430 -15.79 31.01 18.50
CA ALA A 430 -14.88 30.60 19.56
C ALA A 430 -15.05 29.11 19.89
N ALA A 431 -13.93 28.42 20.05
CA ALA A 431 -13.92 27.06 20.55
C ALA A 431 -14.46 27.04 22.00
N SER A 432 -15.18 25.98 22.37
CA SER A 432 -15.55 25.80 23.77
C SER A 432 -14.29 25.60 24.63
N PRO A 433 -14.31 25.95 25.94
CA PRO A 433 -13.16 25.77 26.81
C PRO A 433 -12.60 24.33 26.83
N ALA A 434 -13.49 23.33 26.69
CA ALA A 434 -13.09 21.92 26.61
C ALA A 434 -12.37 21.61 25.31
N MET A 435 -12.86 22.09 24.17
CA MET A 435 -12.18 21.94 22.86
C MET A 435 -10.84 22.67 22.87
N GLU A 436 -10.75 23.87 23.46
CA GLU A 436 -9.48 24.59 23.54
C GLU A 436 -8.45 23.84 24.38
N GLN A 437 -8.87 23.17 25.45
CA GLN A 437 -7.99 22.32 26.26
C GLN A 437 -7.50 21.10 25.46
N ASP A 438 -8.39 20.40 24.74
CA ASP A 438 -8.03 19.28 23.87
C ASP A 438 -7.11 19.75 22.72
N ALA A 439 -7.37 20.90 22.11
CA ALA A 439 -6.53 21.51 21.09
C ALA A 439 -5.11 21.84 21.62
N ARG A 440 -4.98 22.45 22.81
CA ARG A 440 -3.69 22.70 23.44
C ARG A 440 -2.93 21.42 23.73
N ARG A 441 -3.62 20.37 24.19
CA ARG A 441 -3.03 19.05 24.44
C ARG A 441 -2.54 18.43 23.15
N ALA A 442 -3.35 18.41 22.10
CA ALA A 442 -2.96 17.90 20.79
C ALA A 442 -1.78 18.67 20.21
N LEU A 443 -1.83 20.01 20.26
CA LEU A 443 -0.75 20.89 19.80
C LEU A 443 0.57 20.62 20.52
N SER A 444 0.56 20.43 21.83
CA SER A 444 1.77 20.10 22.60
C SER A 444 2.37 18.75 22.17
N LEU A 445 1.53 17.73 21.95
CA LEU A 445 1.96 16.41 21.51
C LEU A 445 2.51 16.44 20.06
N TYR A 446 1.82 17.11 19.14
CA TYR A 446 2.32 17.28 17.76
C TYR A 446 3.63 18.09 17.73
N THR A 447 3.81 19.07 18.63
CA THR A 447 5.08 19.82 18.73
C THR A 447 6.23 18.90 19.14
N MET A 448 6.01 17.93 20.05
CA MET A 448 7.04 16.96 20.41
C MET A 448 7.51 16.11 19.22
N VAL A 449 6.62 15.80 18.27
CA VAL A 449 6.92 15.00 17.07
C VAL A 449 7.15 15.85 15.82
N SER A 450 7.26 17.16 15.95
CA SER A 450 7.66 18.04 14.86
C SER A 450 9.17 17.97 14.58
N ALA A 451 9.59 18.64 13.51
CA ALA A 451 11.02 18.71 13.17
C ALA A 451 11.84 19.49 14.21
N PRO A 452 13.13 19.16 14.39
CA PRO A 452 14.04 19.97 15.20
C PRO A 452 14.12 21.43 14.68
N PRO A 453 14.32 22.42 15.55
CA PRO A 453 14.63 22.30 16.99
C PRO A 453 13.40 22.20 17.90
N GLU A 454 12.16 22.31 17.39
CA GLU A 454 10.95 22.34 18.21
C GLU A 454 10.55 20.96 18.74
N GLY A 455 10.82 19.92 17.97
CA GLY A 455 10.49 18.53 18.32
C GLY A 455 11.64 17.55 18.08
N TRP A 456 11.32 16.26 18.18
CA TRP A 456 12.30 15.17 18.13
C TRP A 456 12.35 14.45 16.79
N ASN A 457 11.44 14.76 15.86
CA ASN A 457 11.32 14.00 14.62
C ASN A 457 12.47 14.32 13.65
N ALA A 458 13.52 13.48 13.68
CA ALA A 458 14.60 13.52 12.70
C ALA A 458 14.21 12.90 11.33
N ILE A 459 13.05 12.23 11.23
CA ILE A 459 12.58 11.55 10.02
C ILE A 459 11.95 12.58 9.09
N PRO A 460 12.30 12.64 7.79
CA PRO A 460 11.73 13.64 6.87
C PRO A 460 10.28 13.36 6.48
N PHE A 461 9.77 12.14 6.69
CA PHE A 461 8.43 11.75 6.29
C PHE A 461 7.37 12.18 7.32
N GLY A 462 6.15 12.49 6.85
CA GLY A 462 5.01 12.82 7.69
C GLY A 462 5.06 14.21 8.37
N ARG A 463 6.14 14.99 8.20
CA ARG A 463 6.30 16.31 8.83
C ARG A 463 5.23 17.30 8.40
N GLN A 464 4.96 17.35 7.11
CA GLN A 464 3.96 18.23 6.53
C GLN A 464 2.58 18.04 7.14
N SER A 465 2.12 16.78 7.27
CA SER A 465 0.83 16.46 7.91
C SER A 465 0.79 16.93 9.36
N ILE A 466 1.88 16.71 10.11
CA ILE A 466 2.02 17.18 11.49
C ILE A 466 1.94 18.71 11.57
N ASP A 467 2.63 19.43 10.69
CA ASP A 467 2.62 20.88 10.69
C ASP A 467 1.27 21.46 10.26
N LEU A 468 0.53 20.81 9.36
CA LEU A 468 -0.85 21.18 9.02
C LEU A 468 -1.78 21.07 10.24
N HIS A 469 -1.71 19.95 10.99
CA HIS A 469 -2.48 19.79 12.23
C HIS A 469 -2.06 20.83 13.29
N ARG A 470 -0.77 21.09 13.44
CA ARG A 470 -0.26 22.12 14.37
C ARG A 470 -0.78 23.50 14.03
N ALA A 471 -0.76 23.89 12.77
CA ALA A 471 -1.26 25.18 12.31
C ALA A 471 -2.77 25.32 12.55
N TYR A 472 -3.56 24.29 12.21
CA TYR A 472 -4.98 24.25 12.49
C TYR A 472 -5.26 24.41 14.00
N LEU A 473 -4.61 23.62 14.85
CA LEU A 473 -4.80 23.68 16.30
C LEU A 473 -4.32 25.01 16.91
N SER A 474 -3.25 25.61 16.36
CA SER A 474 -2.84 26.95 16.75
C SER A 474 -3.92 28.00 16.45
N ALA A 475 -4.58 27.88 15.28
CA ALA A 475 -5.71 28.74 14.93
C ALA A 475 -6.92 28.53 15.87
N VAL A 476 -7.21 27.27 16.26
CA VAL A 476 -8.28 26.95 17.23
C VAL A 476 -8.04 27.63 18.58
N VAL A 477 -6.78 27.68 19.05
CA VAL A 477 -6.42 28.38 20.31
C VAL A 477 -6.12 29.87 20.10
N ARG A 478 -6.46 30.42 18.93
CA ARG A 478 -6.34 31.82 18.54
C ARG A 478 -4.90 32.34 18.41
N ASP A 479 -3.91 31.45 18.23
CA ASP A 479 -2.53 31.83 17.88
C ASP A 479 -2.36 31.79 16.34
N MET A 480 -2.95 32.77 15.65
CA MET A 480 -2.85 32.87 14.18
C MET A 480 -1.43 33.15 13.70
N GLU A 481 -0.64 33.92 14.47
CA GLU A 481 0.76 34.17 14.15
C GLU A 481 1.61 32.88 14.27
N GLY A 482 1.35 32.06 15.29
CA GLY A 482 1.96 30.75 15.47
C GLY A 482 1.61 29.82 14.31
N ALA A 483 0.35 29.78 13.92
CA ALA A 483 -0.12 29.00 12.77
C ALA A 483 0.62 29.40 11.48
N GLU A 484 0.73 30.70 11.20
CA GLU A 484 1.44 31.19 10.01
C GLU A 484 2.95 30.85 10.06
N ARG A 485 3.61 31.07 11.20
CA ARG A 485 5.04 30.73 11.36
C ARG A 485 5.30 29.25 11.07
N ILE A 486 4.42 28.35 11.54
CA ILE A 486 4.53 26.92 11.28
C ILE A 486 4.43 26.64 9.77
N MET A 487 3.44 27.21 9.11
CA MET A 487 3.20 26.96 7.68
C MET A 487 4.29 27.54 6.78
N ARG A 488 4.78 28.76 7.06
CA ARG A 488 5.88 29.35 6.29
C ARG A 488 7.17 28.56 6.43
N ARG A 489 7.50 28.06 7.64
CA ARG A 489 8.64 27.14 7.83
C ARG A 489 8.48 25.82 7.09
N SER A 490 7.26 25.26 7.08
CA SER A 490 6.98 24.05 6.33
C SER A 490 7.15 24.27 4.83
N TRP A 491 6.68 25.42 4.32
CA TRP A 491 6.85 25.84 2.92
C TRP A 491 8.33 25.94 2.50
N GLU A 492 9.14 26.60 3.32
CA GLU A 492 10.58 26.77 3.07
C GLU A 492 11.35 25.44 3.16
N ARG A 493 10.95 24.54 4.05
CA ARG A 493 11.65 23.29 4.35
C ARG A 493 11.30 22.15 3.41
N ASP A 494 10.02 21.95 3.15
CA ASP A 494 9.50 20.74 2.49
C ASP A 494 9.19 20.97 1.00
N GLY A 495 9.37 22.21 0.54
CA GLY A 495 9.05 22.61 -0.82
C GLY A 495 7.60 23.05 -0.99
N HIS A 496 7.26 23.38 -2.22
CA HIS A 496 5.96 23.92 -2.57
C HIS A 496 4.91 22.79 -2.63
N ASP A 497 3.89 22.91 -1.80
CA ASP A 497 2.77 21.98 -1.70
C ASP A 497 1.45 22.74 -1.64
N GLU A 498 0.44 22.25 -2.37
CA GLU A 498 -0.87 22.91 -2.49
C GLU A 498 -1.60 23.05 -1.14
N ALA A 499 -1.48 22.04 -0.25
CA ALA A 499 -2.15 22.08 1.04
C ALA A 499 -1.51 23.11 1.99
N ILE A 500 -0.17 23.26 1.94
CA ILE A 500 0.55 24.29 2.70
C ILE A 500 0.16 25.67 2.17
N ALA A 501 0.15 25.86 0.85
CA ALA A 501 -0.25 27.12 0.22
C ALA A 501 -1.67 27.52 0.61
N ALA A 502 -2.61 26.57 0.58
CA ALA A 502 -3.99 26.78 0.98
C ALA A 502 -4.09 27.20 2.46
N MET A 503 -3.34 26.55 3.35
CA MET A 503 -3.35 26.90 4.78
C MET A 503 -2.80 28.31 5.03
N ILE A 504 -1.72 28.71 4.38
CA ILE A 504 -1.17 30.09 4.47
C ILE A 504 -2.23 31.09 3.97
N GLY A 505 -2.87 30.81 2.86
CA GLY A 505 -3.94 31.64 2.32
C GLY A 505 -5.11 31.79 3.28
N ARG A 506 -5.56 30.69 3.92
CA ARG A 506 -6.65 30.69 4.92
C ARG A 506 -6.29 31.50 6.13
N ILE A 507 -5.09 31.37 6.66
CA ILE A 507 -4.61 32.17 7.79
C ILE A 507 -4.58 33.65 7.42
N ALA A 508 -4.04 34.02 6.26
CA ALA A 508 -3.96 35.40 5.83
C ALA A 508 -5.37 36.05 5.66
N ARG A 509 -6.32 35.33 5.03
CA ARG A 509 -7.68 35.85 4.81
C ARG A 509 -8.55 35.92 6.07
N SER A 510 -8.22 35.17 7.12
CA SER A 510 -8.94 35.21 8.39
C SER A 510 -8.71 36.51 9.17
N LEU A 511 -7.76 37.34 8.73
CA LEU A 511 -7.44 38.64 9.33
C LEU A 511 -7.82 39.75 8.34
N PRO A 512 -8.89 40.55 8.63
CA PRO A 512 -9.35 41.61 7.72
C PRO A 512 -8.25 42.61 7.30
N SER A 513 -7.33 42.91 8.22
CA SER A 513 -6.18 43.80 7.96
C SER A 513 -5.17 43.21 6.96
N ARG A 514 -5.23 41.92 6.64
CA ARG A 514 -4.27 41.20 5.77
C ARG A 514 -4.90 40.71 4.47
N ARG A 515 -6.05 41.23 4.09
CA ARG A 515 -6.75 40.85 2.85
C ARG A 515 -5.85 41.02 1.61
N ALA A 516 -5.10 42.11 1.52
CA ALA A 516 -4.18 42.33 0.40
C ALA A 516 -3.05 41.28 0.36
N ASP A 517 -2.53 40.90 1.54
CA ASP A 517 -1.50 39.88 1.64
C ASP A 517 -2.03 38.51 1.20
N ALA A 518 -3.28 38.18 1.54
CA ALA A 518 -3.93 36.94 1.12
C ALA A 518 -4.07 36.88 -0.40
N ILE A 519 -4.55 37.96 -1.03
CA ILE A 519 -4.66 38.04 -2.48
C ILE A 519 -3.30 37.86 -3.15
N ALA A 520 -2.27 38.60 -2.68
CA ALA A 520 -0.93 38.52 -3.22
C ALA A 520 -0.33 37.12 -3.08
N TRP A 521 -0.58 36.46 -1.95
CA TRP A 521 -0.13 35.08 -1.72
C TRP A 521 -0.77 34.09 -2.70
N TYR A 522 -2.10 34.13 -2.89
CA TYR A 522 -2.77 33.26 -3.84
C TYR A 522 -2.27 33.50 -5.27
N ASP A 523 -2.09 34.77 -5.67
CA ASP A 523 -1.60 35.13 -7.00
C ASP A 523 -0.17 34.64 -7.24
N GLU A 524 0.73 34.75 -6.24
CA GLU A 524 2.08 34.23 -6.27
C GLU A 524 2.12 32.70 -6.37
N ALA A 525 1.41 32.01 -5.51
CA ALA A 525 1.39 30.55 -5.45
C ALA A 525 0.80 29.94 -6.75
N LEU A 526 -0.32 30.50 -7.27
CA LEU A 526 -0.94 30.06 -8.50
C LEU A 526 -0.20 30.52 -9.76
N GLY A 527 0.60 31.59 -9.66
CA GLY A 527 1.52 31.98 -10.73
C GLY A 527 2.67 31.00 -10.90
N ALA A 528 3.21 30.49 -9.79
CA ALA A 528 4.25 29.46 -9.78
C ALA A 528 3.69 28.06 -10.14
N HIS A 529 2.47 27.75 -9.74
CA HIS A 529 1.81 26.45 -9.87
C HIS A 529 0.41 26.58 -10.46
N PRO A 530 0.27 26.89 -11.75
CA PRO A 530 -1.03 27.10 -12.38
C PRO A 530 -1.92 25.83 -12.43
N GLU A 531 -1.34 24.66 -12.22
CA GLU A 531 -2.00 23.36 -12.16
C GLU A 531 -2.77 23.09 -10.84
N TRP A 532 -2.57 23.89 -9.78
CA TRP A 532 -3.21 23.69 -8.47
C TRP A 532 -4.68 24.12 -8.49
N GLN A 533 -5.54 23.15 -8.70
CA GLN A 533 -6.98 23.38 -8.84
C GLN A 533 -7.66 23.73 -7.54
N ARG A 534 -7.34 23.01 -6.44
CA ARG A 534 -7.97 23.22 -5.13
C ARG A 534 -7.67 24.60 -4.58
N LEU A 535 -6.41 25.03 -4.72
CA LEU A 535 -6.00 26.37 -4.30
C LEU A 535 -6.74 27.46 -5.09
N ARG A 536 -6.86 27.26 -6.42
CA ARG A 536 -7.60 28.19 -7.30
C ARG A 536 -9.08 28.23 -6.97
N GLU A 537 -9.70 27.08 -6.72
CA GLU A 537 -11.12 27.02 -6.28
C GLU A 537 -11.33 27.78 -4.98
N GLU A 538 -10.42 27.63 -4.02
CA GLU A 538 -10.48 28.31 -2.75
C GLU A 538 -10.30 29.83 -2.92
N GLN A 539 -9.34 30.27 -3.73
CA GLN A 539 -9.15 31.69 -4.08
C GLN A 539 -10.41 32.26 -4.74
N VAL A 540 -10.90 31.61 -5.78
CA VAL A 540 -12.04 32.09 -6.55
C VAL A 540 -13.31 32.16 -5.69
N THR A 541 -13.57 31.14 -4.86
CA THR A 541 -14.72 31.12 -3.95
C THR A 541 -14.64 32.24 -2.92
N TRP A 542 -13.47 32.49 -2.37
CA TRP A 542 -13.27 33.57 -1.41
C TRP A 542 -13.38 34.95 -2.05
N LEU A 543 -12.80 35.17 -3.25
CA LEU A 543 -12.93 36.42 -4.00
C LEU A 543 -14.37 36.72 -4.41
N ASP A 544 -15.13 35.70 -4.77
CA ASP A 544 -16.58 35.82 -5.08
C ASP A 544 -17.39 36.29 -3.87
N GLN A 545 -17.10 35.74 -2.67
CA GLN A 545 -17.71 36.18 -1.41
C GLN A 545 -17.34 37.63 -1.03
N GLN A 546 -16.24 38.14 -1.58
CA GLN A 546 -15.74 39.48 -1.33
C GLN A 546 -16.14 40.47 -2.44
N ASP A 547 -17.00 40.09 -3.37
CA ASP A 547 -17.41 40.87 -4.54
C ASP A 547 -16.28 41.30 -5.49
N GLU A 548 -15.12 40.58 -5.46
CA GLU A 548 -13.94 40.86 -6.29
C GLU A 548 -14.03 40.22 -7.70
N TYR A 549 -15.13 40.48 -8.40
CA TYR A 549 -15.46 39.77 -9.66
C TYR A 549 -14.42 39.88 -10.75
N ALA A 550 -13.72 41.00 -10.88
CA ALA A 550 -12.66 41.15 -11.87
C ALA A 550 -11.51 40.13 -11.63
N ARG A 551 -11.18 39.88 -10.38
CA ARG A 551 -10.16 38.90 -9.99
C ARG A 551 -10.67 37.45 -10.13
N VAL A 552 -11.95 37.21 -9.86
CA VAL A 552 -12.60 35.91 -10.12
C VAL A 552 -12.46 35.55 -11.59
N ILE A 553 -12.82 36.46 -12.49
CA ILE A 553 -12.71 36.27 -13.95
C ILE A 553 -11.26 36.03 -14.36
N GLN A 554 -10.32 36.84 -13.86
CA GLN A 554 -8.89 36.69 -14.15
C GLN A 554 -8.35 35.34 -13.73
N SER A 555 -8.57 34.93 -12.47
CA SER A 555 -8.09 33.67 -11.93
C SER A 555 -8.70 32.46 -12.64
N ALA A 556 -10.01 32.49 -12.92
CA ALA A 556 -10.70 31.41 -13.62
C ALA A 556 -10.21 31.27 -15.08
N ARG A 557 -9.94 32.38 -15.79
CA ARG A 557 -9.33 32.35 -17.13
C ARG A 557 -7.93 31.74 -17.12
N GLN A 558 -7.11 32.08 -16.13
CA GLN A 558 -5.79 31.46 -15.96
C GLN A 558 -5.90 29.96 -15.70
N GLY A 559 -6.89 29.52 -14.90
CA GLY A 559 -7.18 28.11 -14.69
C GLY A 559 -7.52 27.36 -15.97
N LEU A 560 -8.39 27.95 -16.80
CA LEU A 560 -8.76 27.36 -18.09
C LEU A 560 -7.61 27.38 -19.11
N ALA A 561 -6.72 28.35 -19.05
CA ALA A 561 -5.51 28.36 -19.88
C ALA A 561 -4.57 27.21 -19.51
N ALA A 562 -4.47 26.87 -18.22
CA ALA A 562 -3.68 25.73 -17.73
C ALA A 562 -4.37 24.37 -18.00
N ARG A 563 -5.72 24.34 -17.91
CA ARG A 563 -6.56 23.14 -18.13
C ARG A 563 -7.85 23.51 -18.85
N PRO A 564 -7.90 23.37 -20.19
CA PRO A 564 -9.05 23.75 -20.99
C PRO A 564 -10.35 22.96 -20.75
N ASP A 565 -10.24 21.81 -20.09
CA ASP A 565 -11.33 20.89 -19.74
C ASP A 565 -11.75 20.94 -18.26
N ASP A 566 -11.25 21.94 -17.51
CA ASP A 566 -11.62 22.12 -16.10
C ASP A 566 -13.07 22.61 -15.96
N LEU A 567 -13.98 21.67 -15.65
CA LEU A 567 -15.41 21.92 -15.43
C LEU A 567 -15.69 22.97 -14.36
N LEU A 568 -14.89 22.99 -13.30
CA LEU A 568 -15.10 23.90 -12.19
C LEU A 568 -14.71 25.33 -12.57
N ALA A 569 -13.54 25.50 -13.21
CA ALA A 569 -13.09 26.78 -13.72
C ALA A 569 -14.06 27.31 -14.80
N MET A 570 -14.56 26.46 -15.72
CA MET A 570 -15.61 26.83 -16.68
C MET A 570 -16.86 27.33 -15.99
N ARG A 571 -17.37 26.60 -14.98
CA ARG A 571 -18.56 26.97 -14.24
C ARG A 571 -18.40 28.31 -13.50
N ARG A 572 -17.29 28.51 -12.81
CA ARG A 572 -17.03 29.76 -12.06
C ARG A 572 -16.87 30.96 -12.99
N LEU A 573 -16.09 30.79 -14.07
CA LEU A 573 -15.93 31.85 -15.06
C LEU A 573 -17.26 32.21 -15.72
N SER A 574 -18.00 31.22 -16.18
CA SER A 574 -19.28 31.43 -16.88
C SER A 574 -20.31 32.12 -15.99
N LEU A 575 -20.44 31.70 -14.70
CA LEU A 575 -21.32 32.36 -13.76
C LEU A 575 -20.92 33.80 -13.52
N ALA A 576 -19.65 34.10 -13.28
CA ALA A 576 -19.14 35.45 -13.08
C ALA A 576 -19.41 36.34 -14.30
N LEU A 577 -19.17 35.82 -15.50
CA LEU A 577 -19.43 36.54 -16.75
C LEU A 577 -20.93 36.76 -17.00
N VAL A 578 -21.76 35.78 -16.78
CA VAL A 578 -23.20 35.88 -16.96
C VAL A 578 -23.84 36.79 -15.92
N GLU A 579 -23.43 36.73 -14.65
CA GLU A 579 -24.06 37.50 -13.58
C GLU A 579 -23.59 38.96 -13.52
N ARG A 580 -22.31 39.17 -13.77
CA ARG A 580 -21.63 40.46 -13.54
C ARG A 580 -20.96 41.08 -14.77
N GLY A 581 -20.88 40.35 -15.85
CA GLY A 581 -20.34 40.90 -17.11
C GLY A 581 -21.13 42.16 -17.55
N THR A 582 -20.41 43.20 -17.90
CA THR A 582 -21.00 44.47 -18.34
C THR A 582 -21.01 44.60 -19.86
N MET A 583 -20.15 43.87 -20.55
CA MET A 583 -20.00 43.87 -21.99
C MET A 583 -20.80 42.70 -22.61
N PRO A 584 -21.51 42.94 -23.73
CA PRO A 584 -22.26 41.88 -24.43
C PRO A 584 -21.37 40.65 -24.78
N LEU A 585 -20.10 40.89 -25.15
CA LEU A 585 -19.11 39.84 -25.47
C LEU A 585 -18.77 38.97 -24.25
N GLU A 586 -18.74 39.53 -23.03
CA GLU A 586 -18.51 38.77 -21.80
C GLU A 586 -19.68 37.84 -21.51
N ILE A 587 -20.91 38.30 -21.70
CA ILE A 587 -22.11 37.49 -21.51
C ILE A 587 -22.16 36.36 -22.53
N GLU A 588 -21.77 36.63 -23.77
CA GLU A 588 -21.68 35.63 -24.83
C GLU A 588 -20.62 34.56 -24.53
N GLU A 589 -19.40 34.96 -24.08
CA GLU A 589 -18.36 34.06 -23.62
C GLU A 589 -18.89 33.17 -22.47
N GLY A 590 -19.58 33.77 -21.50
CA GLY A 590 -20.17 33.03 -20.35
C GLY A 590 -21.20 32.01 -20.82
N VAL A 591 -22.12 32.36 -21.72
CA VAL A 591 -23.11 31.46 -22.30
C VAL A 591 -22.46 30.31 -23.06
N GLU A 592 -21.43 30.56 -23.84
CA GLU A 592 -20.71 29.50 -24.59
C GLU A 592 -19.99 28.53 -23.62
N LEU A 593 -19.36 29.04 -22.57
CA LEU A 593 -18.75 28.19 -21.53
C LEU A 593 -19.78 27.32 -20.81
N ILE A 594 -21.00 27.84 -20.53
CA ILE A 594 -22.06 27.03 -19.93
C ILE A 594 -22.49 25.92 -20.88
N ARG A 595 -22.67 26.23 -22.18
CA ARG A 595 -22.98 25.20 -23.18
C ARG A 595 -21.95 24.09 -23.23
N ARG A 596 -20.65 24.42 -23.18
CA ARG A 596 -19.58 23.44 -23.08
C ARG A 596 -19.69 22.61 -21.79
N THR A 597 -20.01 23.25 -20.65
CA THR A 597 -20.24 22.56 -19.38
C THR A 597 -21.40 21.56 -19.48
N ILE A 598 -22.51 21.94 -20.12
CA ILE A 598 -23.67 21.05 -20.35
C ILE A 598 -23.32 19.87 -21.26
N LEU A 599 -22.49 20.07 -22.29
CA LEU A 599 -22.01 18.97 -23.15
C LEU A 599 -21.21 17.92 -22.35
N MET A 600 -20.42 18.35 -21.36
CA MET A 600 -19.66 17.46 -20.51
C MET A 600 -20.48 16.85 -19.36
N ALA A 601 -21.53 17.54 -18.89
CA ALA A 601 -22.40 17.13 -17.80
C ALA A 601 -23.88 17.43 -18.10
N PRO A 602 -24.52 16.67 -19.01
CA PRO A 602 -25.84 17.01 -19.56
C PRO A 602 -27.01 16.90 -18.58
N ASN A 603 -26.81 16.24 -17.44
CA ASN A 603 -27.85 16.07 -16.43
C ASN A 603 -27.72 17.03 -15.23
N ASN A 604 -27.02 18.15 -15.39
CA ASN A 604 -26.86 19.15 -14.34
C ASN A 604 -27.89 20.26 -14.48
N GLY A 605 -28.97 20.22 -13.65
CA GLY A 605 -30.05 21.20 -13.67
C GLY A 605 -29.57 22.63 -13.39
N PHE A 606 -28.59 22.83 -12.53
CA PHE A 606 -28.03 24.16 -12.27
C PHE A 606 -27.25 24.75 -13.47
N ALA A 607 -26.64 23.92 -14.30
CA ALA A 607 -26.00 24.39 -15.51
C ALA A 607 -27.02 24.90 -16.55
N HIS A 608 -28.18 24.21 -16.69
CA HIS A 608 -29.27 24.66 -17.52
C HIS A 608 -29.91 25.96 -16.97
N ALA A 609 -30.08 26.09 -15.66
CA ALA A 609 -30.56 27.33 -15.04
C ALA A 609 -29.60 28.52 -15.27
N ALA A 610 -28.28 28.26 -15.18
CA ALA A 610 -27.27 29.29 -15.49
C ALA A 610 -27.29 29.71 -16.96
N LEU A 611 -27.48 28.75 -17.89
CA LEU A 611 -27.67 29.05 -19.30
C LEU A 611 -28.88 29.92 -19.53
N ALA A 612 -30.01 29.57 -18.91
CA ALA A 612 -31.24 30.35 -18.98
C ALA A 612 -31.04 31.80 -18.53
N ARG A 613 -30.33 32.04 -17.42
CA ARG A 613 -29.99 33.40 -16.95
C ARG A 613 -29.13 34.16 -17.95
N GLY A 614 -28.13 33.50 -18.57
CA GLY A 614 -27.32 34.10 -19.63
C GLY A 614 -28.17 34.50 -20.84
N LEU A 615 -29.13 33.66 -21.24
CA LEU A 615 -30.04 33.92 -22.33
C LEU A 615 -31.04 35.08 -22.01
N VAL A 616 -31.49 35.19 -20.76
CA VAL A 616 -32.28 36.33 -20.27
C VAL A 616 -31.51 37.66 -20.48
N ARG A 617 -30.22 37.66 -20.12
CA ARG A 617 -29.37 38.85 -20.30
C ARG A 617 -29.10 39.20 -21.76
N GLN A 618 -29.23 38.21 -22.66
CA GLN A 618 -29.17 38.40 -24.12
C GLN A 618 -30.58 38.72 -24.71
N GLU A 619 -31.61 38.90 -23.91
CA GLU A 619 -33.00 39.07 -24.30
C GLU A 619 -33.60 37.94 -25.15
N ARG A 620 -33.03 36.72 -25.06
CA ARG A 620 -33.46 35.50 -25.76
C ARG A 620 -34.45 34.72 -24.90
N TRP A 621 -35.63 35.34 -24.69
CA TRP A 621 -36.61 34.91 -23.68
C TRP A 621 -37.16 33.49 -23.87
N ASP A 622 -37.48 33.12 -25.13
CA ASP A 622 -38.10 31.82 -25.41
C ASP A 622 -37.09 30.66 -25.18
N GLU A 623 -35.85 30.89 -25.49
CA GLU A 623 -34.79 29.92 -25.23
C GLU A 623 -34.49 29.82 -23.73
N ALA A 624 -34.49 30.93 -23.04
CA ALA A 624 -34.32 30.95 -21.59
C ALA A 624 -35.44 30.18 -20.85
N GLU A 625 -36.68 30.31 -21.29
CA GLU A 625 -37.79 29.55 -20.73
C GLU A 625 -37.66 28.05 -20.96
N ALA A 626 -37.21 27.64 -22.14
CA ALA A 626 -36.95 26.24 -22.46
C ALA A 626 -35.85 25.65 -21.56
N GLU A 627 -34.78 26.38 -21.30
CA GLU A 627 -33.68 25.95 -20.45
C GLU A 627 -34.09 25.92 -18.96
N PHE A 628 -34.88 26.86 -18.45
CA PHE A 628 -35.44 26.79 -17.10
C PHE A 628 -36.37 25.60 -16.93
N ARG A 629 -37.20 25.28 -17.92
CA ARG A 629 -38.05 24.09 -17.90
C ARG A 629 -37.20 22.83 -17.83
N ARG A 630 -36.14 22.75 -18.63
CA ARG A 630 -35.20 21.64 -18.59
C ARG A 630 -34.48 21.52 -17.23
N ALA A 631 -34.06 22.62 -16.64
CA ALA A 631 -33.45 22.67 -15.31
C ALA A 631 -34.40 22.11 -14.23
N LEU A 632 -35.71 22.49 -14.27
CA LEU A 632 -36.73 22.00 -13.34
C LEU A 632 -37.13 20.54 -13.57
N GLU A 633 -37.02 20.02 -14.81
CA GLU A 633 -37.17 18.59 -15.08
C GLU A 633 -36.07 17.77 -14.41
N LEU A 634 -34.82 18.28 -14.42
CA LEU A 634 -33.66 17.62 -13.82
C LEU A 634 -33.63 17.76 -12.29
N GLU A 635 -34.07 18.90 -11.76
CA GLU A 635 -34.08 19.25 -10.33
C GLU A 635 -35.47 19.74 -9.88
N PRO A 636 -36.49 18.87 -9.81
CA PRO A 636 -37.89 19.28 -9.57
C PRO A 636 -38.13 19.93 -8.19
N SER A 637 -37.31 19.58 -7.20
CA SER A 637 -37.41 20.06 -5.83
C SER A 637 -36.62 21.34 -5.53
N SER A 638 -35.87 21.87 -6.52
CA SER A 638 -35.01 23.04 -6.32
C SER A 638 -35.86 24.34 -6.28
N GLU A 639 -36.03 24.90 -5.08
CA GLU A 639 -36.67 26.21 -4.89
C GLU A 639 -35.86 27.35 -5.54
N VAL A 640 -34.51 27.20 -5.56
CA VAL A 640 -33.60 28.17 -6.16
C VAL A 640 -33.85 28.30 -7.66
N ILE A 641 -33.92 27.19 -8.39
CA ILE A 641 -34.19 27.19 -9.84
C ILE A 641 -35.60 27.77 -10.13
N ARG A 642 -36.57 27.43 -9.30
CA ARG A 642 -37.94 27.93 -9.44
C ARG A 642 -38.01 29.46 -9.25
N SER A 643 -37.36 29.98 -8.21
CA SER A 643 -37.25 31.42 -7.98
C SER A 643 -36.54 32.14 -9.15
N MET A 644 -35.48 31.58 -9.71
CA MET A 644 -34.79 32.14 -10.86
C MET A 644 -35.71 32.19 -12.11
N ALA A 645 -36.51 31.16 -12.33
CA ALA A 645 -37.46 31.11 -13.45
C ALA A 645 -38.59 32.12 -13.29
N GLU A 646 -39.13 32.29 -12.07
CA GLU A 646 -40.16 33.28 -11.76
C GLU A 646 -39.65 34.72 -11.93
N GLU A 647 -38.43 35.00 -11.49
CA GLU A 647 -37.78 36.30 -11.68
C GLU A 647 -37.60 36.61 -13.19
N ALA A 648 -37.14 35.63 -13.99
CA ALA A 648 -37.00 35.78 -15.43
C ALA A 648 -38.34 36.05 -16.12
N ALA A 649 -39.41 35.38 -15.71
CA ALA A 649 -40.77 35.62 -16.22
C ALA A 649 -41.26 37.03 -15.88
N ALA A 650 -40.98 37.51 -14.68
CA ALA A 650 -41.30 38.90 -14.29
C ALA A 650 -40.50 39.93 -15.11
N GLN A 651 -39.24 39.70 -15.37
CA GLN A 651 -38.42 40.55 -16.20
C GLN A 651 -38.91 40.59 -17.65
N ARG A 652 -39.32 39.44 -18.22
CA ARG A 652 -39.94 39.34 -19.54
C ARG A 652 -41.22 40.20 -19.64
N ALA A 653 -42.09 40.04 -18.64
CA ALA A 653 -43.34 40.83 -18.60
C ALA A 653 -43.07 42.34 -18.48
N ALA A 654 -42.08 42.75 -17.70
CA ALA A 654 -41.69 44.16 -17.57
C ALA A 654 -41.08 44.74 -18.87
N ALA A 655 -40.43 43.90 -19.66
CA ALA A 655 -39.88 44.27 -20.97
C ALA A 655 -40.97 44.35 -22.07
N GLY A 656 -42.23 44.01 -21.77
CA GLY A 656 -43.32 44.04 -22.74
C GLY A 656 -43.24 42.99 -23.84
N ARG A 657 -42.55 41.90 -23.59
CA ARG A 657 -42.24 40.83 -24.57
C ARG A 657 -42.85 39.46 -24.13
#